data_ae4213b5560f02715335df5127118b1a
#
_entry.id   ae4213b5560f02715335df5127118b1a
#
_cell.length_a   1.000
_cell.length_b   1.000
_cell.length_c   1.000
_cell.angle_alpha   90.00
_cell.angle_beta   90.00
_cell.angle_gamma   90.00
#
_symmetry.space_group_name_H-M   'P 1'
#
loop_
_entity.id
_entity.type
_entity.pdbx_description
1 polymer ?
#
loop_
_entity_poly.entity_id
_entity_poly.type
_entity_poly.pdbx_seq_one_letter_code
_entity_poly.pdbx_strand_id
1 'polypeptide(L)'
;MKYLSKSLMLSIILIFSCSGIIHAQTTIRGEIRDATNKEGLANATVIIKGTTEGTVADLEGKFELSTAQKFPFTLLVSYVGYTDKELIVTAANQKILIELSEDAVTIDQVEVKGRRISEKKVQSPLTMETLDAIAITETPAANFYDGLGSLKEVDLTAASLGFKIINTQGFNSTSPVRSLQIIDGVDNQSPGLNFSLGNFLGASELDVNSVTLIVGASSAFYGPNAFNGVVSMQTKSPFLHKGLKVMLKGGERNLFEAGIRWADAFKNKAGKEAVAYKFNISGFKANDWIADNYDQVYDTPSSVNNPGGFDAVNIYGDEYLVYNDLSNTFSLPGLGIIHRQGYRERDVVDYDSENLKVAGALHFRLNPAKDYNSPELVLGSNYSTGTTVYQGDNRYSLRGIQFFQHKVELKQADKYFLRFYVTHEDAGNSYDPYFTSLLLQQNAKDDVKWASDYINFWQTTINPRVRRIEGYPNPIDYIGRPAEFQAAQGLFLANPRVQDSLQVYHSLAQVQVAKGNPLFESVDFFEPGTERFKQEFNDIISRLGYSEGGTRFFDRSALYHAHGEYMFNDLVKPDQGSSITDLDIQVGANYRLYTPNSKGSILLDTGDLNINTYEYGIYGGGTLELDKRLKISGSVRLDKNKNFNYLVSPAASLVYTPNRDQVLRFSFSSAIRNPTLADQYLFYNVGRAILIGNLNGFSDLLTIESLRTYLTTRNRNDLEYFDVAPIRPEKVRTLEAGYRNTFFDKLYVDATYYYSFYQDFIGYNIGVDAAFETLTGSPTRVQAYRVAANAVDQVTTQGFSIGSSYYFGQNYVLNGNYSFNQLNSISNDPIIPAFNTPKHKYNIGISGRDLAVNFLGLKFPDFGFNVNYKWIDGFIFEGSPQFTGIIPSYNMLDAQINWQVKTINTTFKLGASNLLNNMTFQTYGGPRIGRLAYLSMVYDWNKK
;
A
#
# COMPACT_ATOMS: atom_id res chain seq x y z
N MET A 1 -9.56 -25.34 43.02
CA MET A 1 -8.30 -24.59 42.74
C MET A 1 -7.09 -25.02 43.58
N LYS A 2 -7.00 -26.26 44.05
CA LYS A 2 -5.83 -26.74 44.83
C LYS A 2 -5.13 -27.95 44.20
N TYR A 3 -5.58 -28.44 43.08
CA TYR A 3 -4.97 -29.59 42.35
C TYR A 3 -4.26 -29.23 41.05
N LEU A 4 -4.42 -27.99 40.54
CA LEU A 4 -3.70 -27.56 39.34
C LEU A 4 -2.28 -27.06 39.57
N SER A 5 -1.92 -26.69 40.83
CA SER A 5 -0.57 -26.16 41.14
C SER A 5 0.52 -27.23 41.35
N LYS A 6 0.13 -28.49 41.68
CA LYS A 6 1.10 -29.58 41.88
C LYS A 6 1.50 -30.27 40.58
N SER A 7 0.63 -30.31 39.57
CA SER A 7 0.97 -30.90 38.25
C SER A 7 1.94 -30.04 37.46
N LEU A 8 1.80 -28.70 37.56
CA LEU A 8 2.67 -27.75 36.88
C LEU A 8 4.09 -27.71 37.46
N MET A 9 4.21 -27.92 38.77
CA MET A 9 5.53 -27.98 39.45
C MET A 9 6.28 -29.29 39.18
N LEU A 10 5.58 -30.41 38.99
CA LEU A 10 6.21 -31.69 38.64
C LEU A 10 6.66 -31.73 37.17
N SER A 11 5.98 -31.05 36.27
CA SER A 11 6.40 -30.93 34.86
C SER A 11 7.65 -30.05 34.68
N ILE A 12 7.83 -29.04 35.51
CA ILE A 12 9.01 -28.16 35.48
C ILE A 12 10.26 -28.88 36.05
N ILE A 13 10.11 -29.80 37.01
CA ILE A 13 11.23 -30.56 37.59
C ILE A 13 11.71 -31.68 36.66
N LEU A 14 10.86 -32.24 35.81
CA LEU A 14 11.27 -33.28 34.85
C LEU A 14 12.05 -32.72 33.64
N ILE A 15 12.01 -31.43 33.39
CA ILE A 15 12.76 -30.76 32.29
C ILE A 15 14.22 -30.46 32.67
N PHE A 16 14.54 -30.47 33.95
CA PHE A 16 15.90 -30.13 34.44
C PHE A 16 16.84 -31.33 34.68
N SER A 17 16.46 -32.57 34.34
CA SER A 17 17.25 -33.76 34.66
C SER A 17 17.88 -34.46 33.44
N CYS A 18 18.18 -33.74 32.36
CA CYS A 18 19.06 -34.26 31.30
C CYS A 18 20.44 -33.59 31.38
N SER A 19 21.26 -34.09 32.28
CA SER A 19 22.68 -33.74 32.33
C SER A 19 23.40 -34.34 31.12
N GLY A 20 23.56 -33.56 30.05
CA GLY A 20 24.36 -33.94 28.88
C GLY A 20 25.85 -33.95 29.21
N ILE A 21 26.57 -34.89 28.67
CA ILE A 21 28.03 -35.09 28.71
C ILE A 21 28.74 -33.82 28.24
N ILE A 22 29.51 -33.18 29.13
CA ILE A 22 30.31 -31.99 28.84
C ILE A 22 31.51 -32.44 27.99
N HIS A 23 31.44 -32.22 26.66
CA HIS A 23 32.66 -32.14 25.86
C HIS A 23 33.23 -30.73 26.04
N ALA A 24 34.52 -30.64 26.32
CA ALA A 24 35.23 -29.36 26.40
C ALA A 24 35.18 -28.70 25.00
N GLN A 25 34.23 -27.81 24.76
CA GLN A 25 34.14 -27.01 23.54
C GLN A 25 34.89 -25.70 23.79
N THR A 26 35.64 -25.28 22.77
CA THR A 26 36.27 -23.97 22.75
C THR A 26 35.30 -22.96 22.12
N THR A 27 35.08 -21.85 22.80
CA THR A 27 34.25 -20.78 22.30
C THR A 27 35.09 -19.66 21.71
N ILE A 28 34.83 -19.31 20.43
CA ILE A 28 35.43 -18.17 19.76
C ILE A 28 34.38 -17.06 19.59
N ARG A 29 34.83 -15.81 19.67
CA ARG A 29 33.99 -14.64 19.56
C ARG A 29 34.57 -13.69 18.56
N GLY A 30 33.70 -13.02 17.79
CA GLY A 30 34.11 -12.04 16.80
C GLY A 30 32.99 -11.10 16.43
N GLU A 31 33.32 -10.24 15.52
CA GLU A 31 32.39 -9.24 14.99
C GLU A 31 32.53 -9.15 13.48
N ILE A 32 31.37 -9.03 12.79
CA ILE A 32 31.29 -8.92 11.34
C ILE A 32 30.66 -7.57 11.03
N ARG A 33 31.35 -6.79 10.22
CA ARG A 33 30.93 -5.44 9.85
C ARG A 33 30.96 -5.24 8.35
N ASP A 34 30.15 -4.32 7.87
CA ASP A 34 30.30 -3.78 6.52
C ASP A 34 31.64 -3.03 6.39
N ALA A 35 32.37 -3.28 5.32
CA ALA A 35 33.67 -2.67 5.09
C ALA A 35 33.59 -1.16 4.81
N THR A 36 32.43 -0.66 4.35
CA THR A 36 32.21 0.72 3.91
C THR A 36 31.67 1.57 5.06
N ASN A 37 30.54 1.17 5.64
CA ASN A 37 29.83 1.95 6.65
C ASN A 37 30.17 1.54 8.09
N LYS A 38 30.92 0.44 8.30
CA LYS A 38 31.32 -0.13 9.59
C LYS A 38 30.16 -0.62 10.45
N GLU A 39 28.94 -0.71 9.92
CA GLU A 39 27.80 -1.27 10.64
C GLU A 39 27.94 -2.78 10.83
N GLY A 40 27.46 -3.29 11.96
CA GLY A 40 27.40 -4.71 12.23
C GLY A 40 26.46 -5.42 11.24
N LEU A 41 26.92 -6.52 10.66
CA LEU A 41 26.14 -7.32 9.72
C LEU A 41 25.35 -8.39 10.48
N ALA A 42 24.13 -8.03 10.88
CA ALA A 42 23.24 -8.93 11.61
C ALA A 42 22.85 -10.14 10.77
N ASN A 43 22.86 -11.32 11.41
CA ASN A 43 22.57 -12.59 10.75
C ASN A 43 23.61 -13.01 9.68
N ALA A 44 24.78 -12.39 9.65
CA ALA A 44 25.89 -12.91 8.84
C ALA A 44 26.25 -14.34 9.31
N THR A 45 26.44 -15.22 8.35
CA THR A 45 26.71 -16.64 8.63
C THR A 45 28.20 -16.88 8.82
N VAL A 46 28.57 -17.58 9.86
CA VAL A 46 29.94 -17.98 10.20
C VAL A 46 30.03 -19.49 10.25
N ILE A 47 30.78 -20.11 9.35
CA ILE A 47 30.93 -21.58 9.30
C ILE A 47 32.40 -21.94 9.35
N ILE A 48 32.74 -23.01 10.05
CA ILE A 48 34.07 -23.60 9.97
C ILE A 48 34.20 -24.33 8.63
N LYS A 49 35.07 -23.84 7.75
CA LYS A 49 35.28 -24.36 6.41
C LYS A 49 35.49 -25.88 6.41
N GLY A 50 34.69 -26.59 5.63
CA GLY A 50 34.74 -28.05 5.52
C GLY A 50 33.95 -28.81 6.59
N THR A 51 33.26 -28.12 7.48
CA THR A 51 32.39 -28.70 8.51
C THR A 51 30.97 -28.17 8.42
N THR A 52 30.07 -28.69 9.24
CA THR A 52 28.71 -28.17 9.45
C THR A 52 28.57 -27.31 10.70
N GLU A 53 29.70 -27.08 11.43
CA GLU A 53 29.68 -26.26 12.61
C GLU A 53 29.71 -24.78 12.22
N GLY A 54 28.70 -24.04 12.67
CA GLY A 54 28.60 -22.62 12.38
C GLY A 54 27.66 -21.91 13.34
N THR A 55 27.60 -20.61 13.20
CA THR A 55 26.71 -19.71 13.95
C THR A 55 26.30 -18.56 13.03
N VAL A 56 25.36 -17.73 13.49
CA VAL A 56 25.02 -16.46 12.85
C VAL A 56 25.35 -15.31 13.78
N ALA A 57 25.67 -14.15 13.20
CA ALA A 57 25.90 -12.95 13.97
C ALA A 57 24.58 -12.43 14.57
N ASP A 58 24.66 -11.81 15.73
CA ASP A 58 23.54 -11.12 16.37
C ASP A 58 23.21 -9.80 15.65
N LEU A 59 22.28 -9.01 16.21
CA LEU A 59 21.85 -7.74 15.61
C LEU A 59 22.98 -6.72 15.47
N GLU A 60 24.01 -6.83 16.27
CA GLU A 60 25.20 -5.98 16.25
C GLU A 60 26.34 -6.53 15.38
N GLY A 61 26.10 -7.62 14.65
CA GLY A 61 27.12 -8.29 13.87
C GLY A 61 28.11 -9.11 14.69
N LYS A 62 27.87 -9.31 15.99
CA LYS A 62 28.73 -10.11 16.87
C LYS A 62 28.33 -11.57 16.80
N PHE A 63 29.30 -12.46 16.82
CA PHE A 63 29.03 -13.90 16.83
C PHE A 63 29.80 -14.62 17.94
N GLU A 64 29.22 -15.73 18.40
CA GLU A 64 29.82 -16.67 19.31
C GLU A 64 29.70 -18.08 18.73
N LEU A 65 30.80 -18.75 18.49
CA LEU A 65 30.86 -20.10 17.94
C LEU A 65 31.57 -21.04 18.91
N SER A 66 30.86 -22.04 19.40
CA SER A 66 31.42 -23.11 20.21
C SER A 66 31.72 -24.32 19.35
N THR A 67 32.98 -24.78 19.37
CA THR A 67 33.43 -25.86 18.51
C THR A 67 34.36 -26.81 19.26
N ALA A 68 34.40 -28.07 18.85
CA ALA A 68 35.35 -29.07 19.26
C ALA A 68 36.57 -29.19 18.31
N GLN A 69 36.64 -28.36 17.26
CA GLN A 69 37.72 -28.37 16.27
C GLN A 69 39.05 -27.88 16.89
N LYS A 70 40.12 -28.50 16.48
CA LYS A 70 41.49 -28.12 16.91
C LYS A 70 42.02 -26.97 16.02
N PHE A 71 42.73 -26.03 16.64
CA PHE A 71 43.42 -24.96 15.93
C PHE A 71 44.62 -25.49 15.12
N PRO A 72 44.97 -24.86 13.99
CA PRO A 72 44.24 -23.81 13.29
C PRO A 72 43.09 -24.36 12.46
N PHE A 73 41.99 -23.57 12.32
CA PHE A 73 40.91 -23.82 11.36
C PHE A 73 40.47 -22.52 10.67
N THR A 74 39.82 -22.65 9.54
CA THR A 74 39.38 -21.50 8.75
C THR A 74 37.91 -21.26 8.97
N LEU A 75 37.50 -20.02 9.29
CA LEU A 75 36.14 -19.55 9.23
C LEU A 75 35.84 -19.08 7.81
N LEU A 76 34.72 -19.51 7.30
CA LEU A 76 34.08 -18.93 6.12
C LEU A 76 32.91 -18.06 6.62
N VAL A 77 32.97 -16.77 6.33
CA VAL A 77 31.96 -15.82 6.73
C VAL A 77 31.29 -15.29 5.51
N SER A 78 29.95 -15.41 5.48
CA SER A 78 29.11 -15.00 4.40
C SER A 78 27.94 -14.17 4.90
N TYR A 79 27.55 -13.18 4.11
CA TYR A 79 26.35 -12.38 4.34
C TYR A 79 25.71 -12.02 2.99
N VAL A 80 24.39 -12.05 2.96
CA VAL A 80 23.64 -11.78 1.72
C VAL A 80 24.05 -10.43 1.15
N GLY A 81 24.54 -10.44 -0.07
CA GLY A 81 25.01 -9.23 -0.71
C GLY A 81 26.46 -8.84 -0.48
N TYR A 82 27.24 -9.74 0.13
CA TYR A 82 28.64 -9.49 0.46
C TYR A 82 29.54 -10.60 -0.05
N THR A 83 30.77 -10.25 -0.40
CA THR A 83 31.80 -11.23 -0.79
C THR A 83 32.16 -12.08 0.42
N ASP A 84 32.10 -13.40 0.26
CA ASP A 84 32.53 -14.34 1.29
C ASP A 84 33.98 -14.09 1.69
N LYS A 85 34.26 -14.17 2.98
CA LYS A 85 35.61 -13.96 3.52
C LYS A 85 36.07 -15.13 4.36
N GLU A 86 37.28 -15.58 4.11
CA GLU A 86 37.94 -16.61 4.88
C GLU A 86 38.91 -16.00 5.90
N LEU A 87 38.87 -16.50 7.13
CA LEU A 87 39.78 -16.10 8.19
C LEU A 87 40.34 -17.33 8.92
N ILE A 88 41.66 -17.42 9.06
CA ILE A 88 42.29 -18.48 9.81
C ILE A 88 42.29 -18.11 11.31
N VAL A 89 41.69 -18.96 12.11
CA VAL A 89 41.70 -18.85 13.59
C VAL A 89 42.76 -19.77 14.16
N THR A 90 43.71 -19.20 14.91
CA THR A 90 44.87 -19.92 15.44
C THR A 90 44.81 -20.15 16.96
N ALA A 91 43.94 -19.39 17.66
CA ALA A 91 43.79 -19.50 19.11
C ALA A 91 42.41 -19.02 19.58
N ALA A 92 41.93 -19.52 20.73
CA ALA A 92 40.62 -19.20 21.26
C ALA A 92 40.44 -17.72 21.65
N ASN A 93 41.51 -17.04 22.01
CA ASN A 93 41.49 -15.64 22.43
C ASN A 93 41.87 -14.66 21.33
N GLN A 94 41.90 -15.12 20.07
CA GLN A 94 42.17 -14.27 18.92
C GLN A 94 41.01 -13.24 18.78
N LYS A 95 41.38 -11.96 18.71
CA LYS A 95 40.39 -10.90 18.41
C LYS A 95 39.99 -10.99 16.95
N ILE A 96 38.75 -11.36 16.70
CA ILE A 96 38.23 -11.54 15.34
C ILE A 96 37.34 -10.35 14.98
N LEU A 97 37.80 -9.58 13.98
CA LEU A 97 37.03 -8.57 13.33
C LEU A 97 37.03 -8.86 11.82
N ILE A 98 35.85 -9.08 11.26
CA ILE A 98 35.72 -9.44 9.86
C ILE A 98 34.94 -8.33 9.20
N GLU A 99 35.57 -7.67 8.25
CA GLU A 99 34.91 -6.67 7.41
C GLU A 99 34.58 -7.32 6.08
N LEU A 100 33.30 -7.44 5.77
CA LEU A 100 32.81 -7.92 4.48
C LEU A 100 32.62 -6.73 3.53
N SER A 101 33.10 -6.90 2.31
CA SER A 101 32.79 -5.96 1.23
C SER A 101 31.54 -6.45 0.54
N GLU A 102 30.61 -5.55 0.23
CA GLU A 102 29.45 -5.91 -0.57
C GLU A 102 29.89 -6.58 -1.88
N ASP A 103 29.27 -7.68 -2.29
CA ASP A 103 29.57 -8.41 -3.52
C ASP A 103 28.38 -8.42 -4.49
N ALA A 104 28.56 -7.97 -5.72
CA ALA A 104 27.58 -7.95 -6.75
C ALA A 104 26.99 -9.33 -7.10
N VAL A 105 27.80 -10.37 -6.94
CA VAL A 105 27.42 -11.75 -7.27
C VAL A 105 26.64 -12.44 -6.16
N THR A 106 26.87 -12.05 -4.90
CA THR A 106 26.31 -12.77 -3.75
C THR A 106 24.91 -12.34 -3.34
N ILE A 107 24.50 -11.10 -3.72
CA ILE A 107 23.10 -10.68 -3.56
C ILE A 107 22.17 -11.59 -4.34
N ASP A 108 22.67 -12.08 -5.45
CA ASP A 108 21.93 -12.94 -6.35
C ASP A 108 21.54 -14.25 -5.75
N GLN A 109 22.25 -14.75 -4.82
CA GLN A 109 22.12 -16.13 -4.41
C GLN A 109 20.94 -16.44 -3.50
N VAL A 110 20.49 -15.51 -2.71
CA VAL A 110 19.45 -15.75 -1.71
C VAL A 110 18.13 -15.11 -2.06
N GLU A 111 18.23 -13.94 -2.64
CA GLU A 111 17.03 -13.22 -2.91
C GLU A 111 16.40 -13.47 -4.22
N VAL A 112 17.20 -13.98 -4.96
CA VAL A 112 17.05 -13.92 -6.18
C VAL A 112 16.21 -14.37 -7.02
N LYS A 113 16.00 -15.27 -6.60
CA LYS A 113 15.31 -15.91 -7.64
C LYS A 113 13.86 -15.43 -7.65
N GLY A 114 13.52 -14.64 -6.72
CA GLY A 114 12.31 -13.85 -6.74
C GLY A 114 12.43 -12.50 -7.43
N ARG A 115 13.64 -11.94 -7.53
CA ARG A 115 13.77 -10.59 -7.99
C ARG A 115 14.03 -10.39 -9.42
N ARG A 116 14.67 -11.30 -10.07
CA ARG A 116 15.05 -11.22 -11.47
C ARG A 116 16.05 -10.12 -11.84
N ILE A 117 16.34 -9.27 -10.88
CA ILE A 117 17.48 -8.37 -10.93
C ILE A 117 18.15 -8.44 -9.61
N SER A 118 19.35 -8.82 -9.62
CA SER A 118 20.10 -8.85 -8.43
C SER A 118 21.44 -8.29 -8.68
N GLU A 119 21.51 -7.05 -8.37
CA GLU A 119 22.74 -6.31 -8.28
C GLU A 119 22.80 -5.69 -6.91
N LYS A 120 23.98 -5.51 -6.40
CA LYS A 120 24.18 -4.72 -5.20
C LYS A 120 23.54 -3.39 -5.32
N LYS A 121 23.02 -2.87 -4.21
CA LYS A 121 22.47 -1.51 -4.14
C LYS A 121 23.40 -0.49 -4.81
N VAL A 122 24.70 -0.63 -4.62
CA VAL A 122 25.72 0.29 -5.16
C VAL A 122 25.87 0.17 -6.69
N GLN A 123 25.86 -1.03 -7.23
CA GLN A 123 26.04 -1.31 -8.66
C GLN A 123 24.73 -1.53 -9.40
N SER A 124 23.57 -1.45 -8.71
CA SER A 124 22.28 -1.56 -9.35
C SER A 124 22.06 -0.45 -10.37
N PRO A 125 21.66 -0.77 -11.60
CA PRO A 125 21.33 0.23 -12.60
C PRO A 125 20.05 1.01 -12.26
N LEU A 126 19.15 0.41 -11.47
CA LEU A 126 17.92 1.05 -11.00
C LEU A 126 18.12 1.63 -9.59
N THR A 127 17.29 2.61 -9.26
CA THR A 127 17.21 3.11 -7.88
C THR A 127 16.60 2.04 -7.00
N MET A 128 17.37 1.57 -6.02
CA MET A 128 16.93 0.56 -5.05
C MET A 128 17.16 1.05 -3.63
N GLU A 129 16.16 0.85 -2.78
CA GLU A 129 16.23 1.11 -1.34
C GLU A 129 15.94 -0.19 -0.59
N THR A 130 16.71 -0.49 0.44
CA THR A 130 16.56 -1.74 1.21
C THR A 130 16.48 -1.45 2.69
N LEU A 131 15.49 -2.03 3.36
CA LEU A 131 15.44 -2.19 4.81
C LEU A 131 15.89 -3.62 5.13
N ASP A 132 17.02 -3.77 5.76
CA ASP A 132 17.49 -5.05 6.27
C ASP A 132 16.84 -5.40 7.62
N ALA A 133 17.19 -6.53 8.20
CA ALA A 133 16.63 -7.00 9.47
C ALA A 133 16.88 -6.03 10.65
N ILE A 134 17.99 -5.30 10.61
CA ILE A 134 18.33 -4.29 11.63
C ILE A 134 17.44 -3.07 11.45
N ALA A 135 17.39 -2.50 10.26
CA ALA A 135 16.58 -1.33 9.95
C ALA A 135 15.09 -1.60 10.23
N ILE A 136 14.60 -2.83 9.95
CA ILE A 136 13.25 -3.27 10.30
C ILE A 136 13.02 -3.19 11.83
N THR A 137 13.96 -3.71 12.61
CA THR A 137 13.86 -3.70 14.08
C THR A 137 13.97 -2.29 14.66
N GLU A 138 14.78 -1.42 14.06
CA GLU A 138 15.05 -0.06 14.54
C GLU A 138 14.16 1.00 13.92
N THR A 139 13.22 0.63 13.08
CA THR A 139 12.22 1.57 12.54
C THR A 139 11.46 2.25 13.68
N PRO A 140 11.41 3.60 13.72
CA PRO A 140 10.73 4.33 14.79
C PRO A 140 9.20 4.39 14.62
N ALA A 141 8.61 3.38 14.05
CA ALA A 141 7.18 3.25 13.82
C ALA A 141 6.63 1.98 14.49
N ALA A 142 5.34 1.95 14.74
CA ALA A 142 4.68 0.79 15.33
C ALA A 142 4.71 -0.45 14.41
N ASN A 143 4.77 -0.23 13.09
CA ASN A 143 4.90 -1.27 12.07
C ASN A 143 6.10 -0.95 11.17
N PHE A 144 6.94 -1.94 10.86
CA PHE A 144 8.12 -1.76 10.00
C PHE A 144 7.75 -1.25 8.58
N TYR A 145 6.56 -1.59 8.09
CA TYR A 145 6.09 -1.15 6.77
C TYR A 145 5.98 0.37 6.67
N ASP A 146 5.67 1.06 7.78
CA ASP A 146 5.64 2.52 7.87
C ASP A 146 7.03 3.13 7.67
N GLY A 147 8.08 2.39 8.04
CA GLY A 147 9.47 2.79 7.85
C GLY A 147 9.86 2.97 6.38
N LEU A 148 9.17 2.28 5.46
CA LEU A 148 9.38 2.45 4.02
C LEU A 148 9.10 3.90 3.56
N GLY A 149 8.16 4.59 4.20
CA GLY A 149 7.85 5.99 3.91
C GLY A 149 8.97 7.00 4.26
N SER A 150 10.03 6.55 4.93
CA SER A 150 11.23 7.36 5.19
C SER A 150 12.33 7.18 4.14
N LEU A 151 12.17 6.23 3.21
CA LEU A 151 13.13 5.97 2.15
C LEU A 151 13.05 7.04 1.05
N LYS A 152 14.13 7.17 0.29
CA LYS A 152 14.24 8.11 -0.84
C LYS A 152 13.22 7.75 -1.93
N GLU A 153 12.55 8.74 -2.51
CA GLU A 153 11.54 8.61 -3.58
C GLU A 153 10.27 7.83 -3.22
N VAL A 154 10.03 7.54 -1.95
CA VAL A 154 8.88 6.76 -1.50
C VAL A 154 7.77 7.66 -1.00
N ASP A 155 6.55 7.45 -1.52
CA ASP A 155 5.32 8.02 -1.02
C ASP A 155 4.55 6.93 -0.26
N LEU A 156 4.34 7.16 1.03
CA LEU A 156 3.49 6.32 1.87
C LEU A 156 2.19 7.05 2.16
N THR A 157 1.08 6.42 1.86
CA THR A 157 -0.26 6.94 2.06
C THR A 157 -1.04 5.99 2.95
N ALA A 158 -1.54 6.48 4.08
CA ALA A 158 -2.36 5.71 4.99
C ALA A 158 -3.85 6.08 4.84
N ALA A 159 -4.65 5.13 4.40
CA ALA A 159 -6.11 5.24 4.38
C ALA A 159 -6.74 4.84 5.72
N SER A 160 -6.01 4.05 6.52
CA SER A 160 -6.36 3.57 7.85
C SER A 160 -5.11 3.05 8.57
N LEU A 161 -5.25 2.63 9.81
CA LEU A 161 -4.16 1.99 10.56
C LEU A 161 -3.68 0.70 9.86
N GLY A 162 -4.60 -0.10 9.36
CA GLY A 162 -4.33 -1.38 8.71
C GLY A 162 -3.96 -1.25 7.24
N PHE A 163 -4.45 -0.25 6.54
CA PHE A 163 -4.30 -0.12 5.09
C PHE A 163 -3.37 1.03 4.70
N LYS A 164 -2.15 0.68 4.29
CA LYS A 164 -1.09 1.61 3.91
C LYS A 164 -0.50 1.22 2.57
N ILE A 165 -0.27 2.21 1.74
CA ILE A 165 0.11 2.06 0.34
C ILE A 165 1.46 2.71 0.11
N ILE A 166 2.30 2.05 -0.69
CA ILE A 166 3.61 2.53 -1.12
C ILE A 166 3.56 2.79 -2.63
N ASN A 167 3.95 3.98 -3.04
CA ASN A 167 4.17 4.37 -4.42
C ASN A 167 5.52 5.04 -4.59
N THR A 168 5.99 5.13 -5.84
CA THR A 168 7.23 5.83 -6.21
C THR A 168 7.04 6.61 -7.51
N GLN A 169 7.78 7.70 -7.67
CA GLN A 169 7.84 8.52 -8.90
C GLN A 169 6.49 9.07 -9.40
N GLY A 170 5.57 9.37 -8.50
CA GLY A 170 4.29 9.99 -8.84
C GLY A 170 3.10 9.04 -8.99
N PHE A 171 1.95 9.59 -9.34
CA PHE A 171 0.68 8.88 -9.48
C PHE A 171 0.29 8.04 -8.27
N ASN A 172 0.44 8.65 -7.08
CA ASN A 172 0.05 8.03 -5.84
C ASN A 172 -1.47 7.76 -5.83
N SER A 173 -1.84 6.54 -5.50
CA SER A 173 -3.24 6.10 -5.53
C SER A 173 -3.54 5.27 -4.29
N THR A 174 -4.75 5.39 -3.80
CA THR A 174 -5.28 4.54 -2.74
C THR A 174 -5.57 3.11 -3.20
N SER A 175 -5.64 2.89 -4.53
CA SER A 175 -5.69 1.56 -5.16
C SER A 175 -4.38 1.33 -5.93
N PRO A 176 -3.37 0.66 -5.34
CA PRO A 176 -2.00 0.62 -5.89
C PRO A 176 -1.85 -0.36 -7.07
N VAL A 177 -2.66 -0.18 -8.12
CA VAL A 177 -2.64 -1.02 -9.34
C VAL A 177 -1.38 -0.86 -10.19
N ARG A 178 -0.57 0.18 -9.90
CA ARG A 178 0.69 0.48 -10.61
C ARG A 178 1.94 0.05 -9.86
N SER A 179 1.80 -0.52 -8.67
CA SER A 179 2.90 -1.01 -7.84
C SER A 179 2.75 -2.51 -7.59
N LEU A 180 3.85 -3.25 -7.70
CA LEU A 180 3.87 -4.69 -7.48
C LEU A 180 4.45 -4.99 -6.10
N GLN A 181 3.78 -5.81 -5.30
CA GLN A 181 4.30 -6.31 -4.04
C GLN A 181 4.52 -7.82 -4.10
N ILE A 182 5.74 -8.24 -3.78
CA ILE A 182 6.16 -9.65 -3.85
C ILE A 182 6.66 -10.09 -2.47
N ILE A 183 6.20 -11.25 -1.99
CA ILE A 183 6.70 -11.89 -0.77
C ILE A 183 7.24 -13.28 -1.13
N ASP A 184 8.55 -13.51 -0.98
CA ASP A 184 9.23 -14.75 -1.39
C ASP A 184 8.88 -15.16 -2.84
N GLY A 185 8.78 -14.18 -3.74
CA GLY A 185 8.46 -14.38 -5.16
C GLY A 185 6.98 -14.62 -5.48
N VAL A 186 6.10 -14.63 -4.49
CA VAL A 186 4.64 -14.68 -4.65
C VAL A 186 4.09 -13.27 -4.72
N ASP A 187 3.26 -12.99 -5.70
CA ASP A 187 2.57 -11.72 -5.86
C ASP A 187 1.51 -11.58 -4.76
N ASN A 188 1.63 -10.54 -3.93
CA ASN A 188 0.76 -10.29 -2.78
C ASN A 188 -0.40 -9.35 -3.15
N GLN A 189 -1.13 -9.69 -4.20
CA GLN A 189 -2.28 -8.94 -4.68
C GLN A 189 -3.59 -9.67 -4.40
N SER A 190 -4.67 -8.89 -4.24
CA SER A 190 -6.04 -9.39 -4.29
C SER A 190 -6.35 -9.85 -5.72
N PRO A 191 -6.75 -11.11 -5.95
CA PRO A 191 -7.04 -11.62 -7.28
C PRO A 191 -8.17 -10.92 -8.02
N GLY A 192 -9.22 -10.49 -7.31
CA GLY A 192 -10.37 -9.80 -7.90
C GLY A 192 -10.11 -8.34 -8.20
N LEU A 193 -9.39 -7.64 -7.31
CA LEU A 193 -9.10 -6.20 -7.42
C LEU A 193 -7.80 -5.89 -8.19
N ASN A 194 -6.91 -6.88 -8.36
CA ASN A 194 -5.62 -6.77 -9.03
C ASN A 194 -4.64 -5.74 -8.41
N PHE A 195 -4.73 -5.51 -7.11
CA PHE A 195 -3.76 -4.69 -6.37
C PHE A 195 -3.40 -5.27 -5.00
N SER A 196 -2.28 -4.81 -4.44
CA SER A 196 -1.81 -5.26 -3.13
C SER A 196 -2.58 -4.59 -1.99
N LEU A 197 -2.92 -5.36 -0.95
CA LEU A 197 -3.47 -4.86 0.31
C LEU A 197 -2.37 -4.36 1.28
N GLY A 198 -1.21 -3.95 0.76
CA GLY A 198 -0.06 -3.58 1.57
C GLY A 198 0.44 -4.75 2.42
N ASN A 199 0.91 -4.48 3.65
CA ASN A 199 1.31 -5.56 4.56
C ASN A 199 0.19 -5.98 5.53
N PHE A 200 -1.04 -5.51 5.34
CA PHE A 200 -2.14 -5.83 6.24
C PHE A 200 -2.37 -7.34 6.37
N LEU A 201 -2.37 -8.05 5.23
CA LEU A 201 -2.45 -9.51 5.15
C LEU A 201 -1.12 -10.17 4.71
N GLY A 202 -0.02 -9.44 4.71
CA GLY A 202 1.28 -9.89 4.25
C GLY A 202 2.12 -10.61 5.30
N ALA A 203 3.45 -10.48 5.23
CA ALA A 203 4.38 -11.18 6.10
C ALA A 203 4.38 -10.66 7.55
N SER A 204 4.63 -11.56 8.50
CA SER A 204 4.89 -11.21 9.90
C SER A 204 6.25 -10.50 10.06
N GLU A 205 6.31 -9.42 10.82
CA GLU A 205 7.56 -8.70 11.14
C GLU A 205 8.65 -9.62 11.68
N LEU A 206 8.29 -10.64 12.46
CA LEU A 206 9.24 -11.60 13.02
C LEU A 206 9.95 -12.46 11.96
N ASP A 207 9.32 -12.69 10.80
CA ASP A 207 9.86 -13.54 9.74
C ASP A 207 10.45 -12.75 8.57
N VAL A 208 10.24 -11.43 8.47
CA VAL A 208 10.85 -10.62 7.42
C VAL A 208 12.36 -10.50 7.66
N ASN A 209 13.15 -10.81 6.64
CA ASN A 209 14.60 -10.66 6.61
C ASN A 209 15.02 -9.33 5.97
N SER A 210 14.41 -9.00 4.85
CA SER A 210 14.66 -7.73 4.15
C SER A 210 13.45 -7.30 3.34
N VAL A 211 13.35 -5.99 3.12
CA VAL A 211 12.41 -5.39 2.17
C VAL A 211 13.20 -4.54 1.21
N THR A 212 13.14 -4.86 -0.07
CA THR A 212 13.74 -4.06 -1.12
C THR A 212 12.67 -3.39 -1.95
N LEU A 213 12.81 -2.09 -2.08
CA LEU A 213 12.00 -1.28 -2.96
C LEU A 213 12.81 -0.95 -4.21
N ILE A 214 12.28 -1.32 -5.36
CA ILE A 214 12.80 -0.94 -6.67
C ILE A 214 11.92 0.19 -7.18
N VAL A 215 12.53 1.33 -7.43
CA VAL A 215 11.81 2.56 -7.80
C VAL A 215 11.57 2.60 -9.30
N GLY A 216 10.37 3.03 -9.72
CA GLY A 216 10.04 3.28 -11.13
C GLY A 216 9.74 2.05 -11.97
N ALA A 217 9.81 2.23 -13.29
CA ALA A 217 9.41 1.24 -14.28
C ALA A 217 10.32 -0.01 -14.30
N SER A 218 9.76 -1.21 -14.11
CA SER A 218 10.53 -2.45 -13.95
C SER A 218 9.88 -3.67 -14.62
N SER A 219 8.95 -3.49 -15.57
CA SER A 219 8.24 -4.62 -16.18
C SER A 219 9.12 -5.57 -17.00
N ALA A 220 10.22 -5.10 -17.57
CA ALA A 220 11.17 -5.95 -18.28
C ALA A 220 11.66 -7.13 -17.42
N PHE A 221 11.70 -6.96 -16.12
CA PHE A 221 12.18 -7.95 -15.16
C PHE A 221 11.06 -8.62 -14.36
N TYR A 222 10.06 -7.83 -13.91
CA TYR A 222 9.02 -8.31 -13.02
C TYR A 222 7.68 -8.62 -13.70
N GLY A 223 7.55 -8.22 -14.97
CA GLY A 223 6.31 -8.38 -15.75
C GLY A 223 5.32 -7.22 -15.57
N PRO A 224 4.12 -7.34 -16.13
CA PRO A 224 3.08 -6.32 -16.05
C PRO A 224 2.78 -5.93 -14.60
N ASN A 225 2.35 -4.68 -14.40
CA ASN A 225 2.06 -4.01 -13.11
C ASN A 225 3.28 -3.56 -12.29
N ALA A 226 4.53 -3.92 -12.67
CA ALA A 226 5.74 -3.28 -12.14
C ALA A 226 5.96 -1.92 -12.81
N PHE A 227 5.01 -1.00 -12.63
CA PHE A 227 4.89 0.25 -13.37
C PHE A 227 5.51 1.43 -12.61
N ASN A 228 5.11 1.63 -11.33
CA ASN A 228 5.62 2.68 -10.44
C ASN A 228 6.47 2.13 -9.30
N GLY A 229 6.96 0.92 -9.40
CA GLY A 229 7.85 0.31 -8.45
C GLY A 229 7.47 -1.11 -8.03
N VAL A 230 8.43 -1.76 -7.36
CA VAL A 230 8.28 -3.12 -6.83
C VAL A 230 8.72 -3.15 -5.37
N VAL A 231 7.85 -3.59 -4.48
CA VAL A 231 8.17 -3.89 -3.08
C VAL A 231 8.42 -5.39 -2.97
N SER A 232 9.68 -5.80 -2.79
CA SER A 232 10.07 -7.20 -2.66
C SER A 232 10.47 -7.51 -1.22
N MET A 233 9.68 -8.34 -0.56
CA MET A 233 9.96 -8.83 0.79
C MET A 233 10.53 -10.22 0.75
N GLN A 234 11.53 -10.47 1.58
CA GLN A 234 12.10 -11.78 1.79
C GLN A 234 11.94 -12.21 3.23
N THR A 235 11.56 -13.46 3.41
CA THR A 235 11.41 -14.05 4.74
C THR A 235 12.66 -14.81 5.13
N LYS A 236 12.87 -14.99 6.45
CA LYS A 236 14.02 -15.66 7.02
C LYS A 236 14.06 -17.14 6.64
N SER A 237 15.22 -17.61 6.17
CA SER A 237 15.45 -19.03 5.88
C SER A 237 15.45 -19.85 7.19
N PRO A 238 14.72 -20.97 7.26
CA PRO A 238 14.72 -21.82 8.46
C PRO A 238 16.03 -22.59 8.67
N PHE A 239 16.85 -22.72 7.64
CA PHE A 239 18.19 -23.32 7.78
C PHE A 239 19.16 -22.38 8.49
N LEU A 240 19.03 -21.05 8.28
CA LEU A 240 19.94 -20.05 8.82
C LEU A 240 19.42 -19.46 10.14
N HIS A 241 18.10 -19.25 10.25
CA HIS A 241 17.47 -18.56 11.38
C HIS A 241 16.60 -19.54 12.19
N LYS A 242 17.26 -20.45 12.89
CA LYS A 242 16.62 -21.45 13.76
C LYS A 242 16.33 -20.85 15.14
N GLY A 243 15.29 -21.32 15.79
CA GLY A 243 14.93 -20.92 17.16
C GLY A 243 13.51 -20.39 17.28
N LEU A 244 13.26 -19.74 18.41
CA LEU A 244 11.96 -19.20 18.81
C LEU A 244 12.05 -17.69 19.00
N LYS A 245 11.18 -16.94 18.30
CA LYS A 245 10.98 -15.50 18.54
C LYS A 245 9.54 -15.26 18.99
N VAL A 246 9.38 -14.47 20.03
CA VAL A 246 8.07 -14.07 20.56
C VAL A 246 8.04 -12.56 20.69
N MET A 247 7.00 -11.93 20.17
CA MET A 247 6.78 -10.49 20.27
C MET A 247 5.47 -10.22 21.00
N LEU A 248 5.50 -9.23 21.89
CA LEU A 248 4.34 -8.59 22.49
C LEU A 248 4.48 -7.07 22.32
N LYS A 249 3.42 -6.41 21.88
CA LYS A 249 3.39 -4.96 21.67
C LYS A 249 2.05 -4.42 22.15
N GLY A 250 2.08 -3.33 22.89
CA GLY A 250 0.89 -2.60 23.33
C GLY A 250 1.09 -1.09 23.18
N GLY A 251 0.03 -0.35 22.99
CA GLY A 251 0.16 1.09 22.76
C GLY A 251 -1.14 1.89 22.82
N GLU A 252 -1.06 3.12 22.38
CA GLU A 252 -2.22 4.01 22.22
C GLU A 252 -3.26 3.38 21.30
N ARG A 253 -4.48 3.86 21.34
CA ARG A 253 -5.63 3.39 20.57
C ARG A 253 -5.97 1.91 20.81
N ASN A 254 -5.76 1.44 22.04
CA ASN A 254 -5.95 0.04 22.41
C ASN A 254 -5.13 -0.94 21.56
N LEU A 255 -3.99 -0.48 21.00
CA LEU A 255 -3.10 -1.33 20.23
C LEU A 255 -2.63 -2.50 21.09
N PHE A 256 -2.88 -3.69 20.62
CA PHE A 256 -2.30 -4.93 21.10
C PHE A 256 -1.86 -5.77 19.91
N GLU A 257 -0.59 -6.18 19.89
CA GLU A 257 -0.03 -7.06 18.87
C GLU A 257 0.79 -8.14 19.53
N ALA A 258 0.63 -9.38 19.05
CA ALA A 258 1.41 -10.52 19.50
C ALA A 258 1.85 -11.37 18.31
N GLY A 259 3.04 -11.98 18.43
CA GLY A 259 3.55 -12.83 17.36
C GLY A 259 4.51 -13.89 17.89
N ILE A 260 4.53 -15.03 17.19
CA ILE A 260 5.44 -16.14 17.44
C ILE A 260 6.01 -16.60 16.10
N ARG A 261 7.32 -16.76 16.04
CA ARG A 261 8.03 -17.43 14.96
C ARG A 261 8.84 -18.59 15.52
N TRP A 262 8.71 -19.77 14.94
CA TRP A 262 9.50 -20.93 15.30
C TRP A 262 10.04 -21.61 14.04
N ALA A 263 11.36 -21.92 14.04
CA ALA A 263 12.02 -22.59 12.94
C ALA A 263 13.10 -23.55 13.44
N ASP A 264 13.26 -24.67 12.73
CA ASP A 264 14.31 -25.64 13.03
C ASP A 264 14.70 -26.44 11.78
N ALA A 265 15.84 -27.14 11.85
CA ALA A 265 16.35 -27.98 10.78
C ALA A 265 16.78 -29.36 11.28
N PHE A 266 16.48 -30.40 10.50
CA PHE A 266 16.81 -31.76 10.78
C PHE A 266 17.99 -32.25 9.93
N LYS A 267 18.93 -32.93 10.57
CA LYS A 267 20.08 -33.52 9.90
C LYS A 267 19.77 -34.94 9.42
N ASN A 268 20.27 -35.29 8.24
CA ASN A 268 20.25 -36.67 7.73
C ASN A 268 21.27 -37.56 8.44
N LYS A 269 21.36 -38.83 8.08
CA LYS A 269 22.30 -39.82 8.64
C LYS A 269 23.77 -39.41 8.46
N ALA A 270 24.09 -38.57 7.48
CA ALA A 270 25.43 -38.05 7.26
C ALA A 270 25.72 -36.75 8.03
N GLY A 271 24.86 -36.35 8.95
CA GLY A 271 25.03 -35.12 9.76
C GLY A 271 24.73 -33.81 9.01
N LYS A 272 24.24 -33.87 7.76
CA LYS A 272 23.92 -32.69 6.94
C LYS A 272 22.44 -32.28 7.07
N GLU A 273 22.16 -30.99 7.19
CA GLU A 273 20.78 -30.49 7.24
C GLU A 273 20.06 -30.73 5.92
N ALA A 274 19.02 -31.53 5.96
CA ALA A 274 18.27 -31.97 4.79
C ALA A 274 16.85 -31.41 4.72
N VAL A 275 16.20 -31.25 5.88
CA VAL A 275 14.82 -30.77 6.00
C VAL A 275 14.79 -29.66 7.03
N ALA A 276 14.13 -28.58 6.73
CA ALA A 276 13.86 -27.51 7.69
C ALA A 276 12.38 -27.09 7.61
N TYR A 277 11.90 -26.51 8.71
CA TYR A 277 10.56 -25.94 8.76
C TYR A 277 10.58 -24.59 9.45
N LYS A 278 9.61 -23.79 9.10
CA LYS A 278 9.25 -22.56 9.84
C LYS A 278 7.75 -22.45 10.01
N PHE A 279 7.36 -21.87 11.11
CA PHE A 279 5.98 -21.56 11.45
C PHE A 279 5.90 -20.18 12.07
N ASN A 280 4.91 -19.40 11.65
CA ASN A 280 4.66 -18.05 12.15
C ASN A 280 3.16 -17.90 12.42
N ILE A 281 2.87 -17.24 13.54
CA ILE A 281 1.53 -16.72 13.84
C ILE A 281 1.70 -15.33 14.43
N SER A 282 0.93 -14.39 13.93
CA SER A 282 0.88 -13.03 14.48
C SER A 282 -0.48 -12.41 14.28
N GLY A 283 -0.86 -11.54 15.18
CA GLY A 283 -2.10 -10.80 15.06
C GLY A 283 -2.04 -9.50 15.83
N PHE A 284 -2.80 -8.51 15.36
CA PHE A 284 -2.96 -7.25 16.06
C PHE A 284 -4.44 -6.87 16.14
N LYS A 285 -4.73 -6.01 17.12
CA LYS A 285 -6.01 -5.32 17.27
C LYS A 285 -5.76 -3.90 17.75
N ALA A 286 -6.51 -2.93 17.19
CA ALA A 286 -6.45 -1.53 17.60
C ALA A 286 -7.71 -0.78 17.14
N ASN A 287 -8.02 0.34 17.79
CA ASN A 287 -9.03 1.28 17.28
C ASN A 287 -8.41 2.20 16.23
N ASP A 288 -8.97 2.24 15.04
CA ASP A 288 -8.48 3.08 13.93
C ASP A 288 -8.79 4.56 14.17
N TRP A 289 -8.14 5.45 13.41
CA TRP A 289 -8.50 6.86 13.36
C TRP A 289 -9.82 7.03 12.62
N ILE A 290 -10.68 7.85 13.19
CA ILE A 290 -12.00 8.15 12.63
C ILE A 290 -11.86 9.24 11.57
N ALA A 291 -12.45 9.04 10.40
CA ALA A 291 -12.60 10.08 9.41
C ALA A 291 -13.76 11.00 9.82
N ASP A 292 -13.43 12.25 10.11
CA ASP A 292 -14.34 13.26 10.68
C ASP A 292 -14.16 14.63 10.03
N ASN A 293 -13.79 14.65 8.74
CA ASN A 293 -13.77 15.87 7.97
C ASN A 293 -15.20 16.27 7.55
N TYR A 294 -15.74 17.28 8.22
CA TYR A 294 -17.08 17.82 7.94
C TYR A 294 -17.01 19.16 7.18
N ASP A 295 -15.89 19.46 6.55
CA ASP A 295 -15.78 20.59 5.61
C ASP A 295 -16.58 20.28 4.34
N GLN A 296 -16.94 21.34 3.58
CA GLN A 296 -17.64 21.17 2.32
C GLN A 296 -16.79 20.41 1.30
N VAL A 297 -17.44 19.61 0.46
CA VAL A 297 -16.81 18.95 -0.69
C VAL A 297 -16.23 20.01 -1.63
N TYR A 298 -15.08 19.75 -2.24
CA TYR A 298 -14.23 20.72 -2.94
C TYR A 298 -14.96 21.49 -4.05
N ASP A 299 -15.72 20.80 -4.90
CA ASP A 299 -16.41 21.39 -6.05
C ASP A 299 -17.93 21.48 -5.86
N THR A 300 -18.43 21.47 -4.63
CA THR A 300 -19.88 21.63 -4.38
C THR A 300 -20.32 23.07 -4.63
N PRO A 301 -21.46 23.31 -5.28
CA PRO A 301 -21.98 24.65 -5.49
C PRO A 301 -22.54 25.30 -4.21
N SER A 302 -22.78 24.51 -3.15
CA SER A 302 -23.26 25.03 -1.86
C SER A 302 -22.10 25.20 -0.88
N SER A 303 -22.01 26.36 -0.25
CA SER A 303 -21.01 26.63 0.79
C SER A 303 -21.51 26.25 2.18
N VAL A 304 -20.58 26.17 3.16
CA VAL A 304 -20.90 25.99 4.57
C VAL A 304 -21.89 27.01 5.13
N ASN A 305 -22.04 28.17 4.46
CA ASN A 305 -22.96 29.24 4.84
C ASN A 305 -24.34 29.12 4.18
N ASN A 306 -24.57 28.11 3.33
CA ASN A 306 -25.87 27.91 2.71
C ASN A 306 -26.92 27.51 3.78
N PRO A 307 -28.03 28.29 3.94
CA PRO A 307 -29.03 27.98 4.95
C PRO A 307 -29.71 26.62 4.79
N GLY A 308 -29.80 26.12 3.55
CA GLY A 308 -30.37 24.81 3.20
C GLY A 308 -29.45 23.63 3.42
N GLY A 309 -28.25 23.85 4.00
CA GLY A 309 -27.23 22.82 4.20
C GLY A 309 -26.14 22.80 3.12
N PHE A 310 -25.20 21.89 3.24
CA PHE A 310 -24.13 21.70 2.28
C PHE A 310 -23.69 20.23 2.27
N ASP A 311 -22.92 19.85 1.28
CA ASP A 311 -22.35 18.55 1.06
C ASP A 311 -21.01 18.46 1.83
N ALA A 312 -20.90 17.57 2.81
CA ALA A 312 -19.74 17.44 3.69
C ALA A 312 -18.95 16.15 3.38
N VAL A 313 -17.62 16.22 3.45
CA VAL A 313 -16.71 15.15 2.99
C VAL A 313 -16.99 13.79 3.66
N ASN A 314 -17.14 13.75 5.00
CA ASN A 314 -17.40 12.49 5.74
C ASN A 314 -18.83 12.43 6.32
N ILE A 315 -19.80 12.99 5.59
CA ILE A 315 -21.23 12.76 5.78
C ILE A 315 -21.75 12.17 4.46
N TYR A 316 -22.56 11.13 4.52
CA TYR A 316 -23.01 10.40 3.35
C TYR A 316 -24.53 10.50 3.22
N GLY A 317 -24.99 10.87 2.03
CA GLY A 317 -26.41 11.11 1.76
C GLY A 317 -26.83 12.58 1.82
N ASP A 318 -25.90 13.50 2.05
CA ASP A 318 -26.12 14.96 2.00
C ASP A 318 -25.63 15.61 0.68
N GLU A 319 -25.26 14.80 -0.32
CA GLU A 319 -24.68 15.27 -1.59
C GLU A 319 -25.56 16.29 -2.31
N TYR A 320 -24.92 17.20 -3.04
CA TYR A 320 -25.60 18.12 -3.92
C TYR A 320 -26.33 17.38 -5.04
N LEU A 321 -27.63 17.70 -5.19
CA LEU A 321 -28.47 17.17 -6.24
C LEU A 321 -29.02 18.33 -7.08
N VAL A 322 -28.75 18.33 -8.38
CA VAL A 322 -29.09 19.44 -9.27
C VAL A 322 -30.60 19.79 -9.28
N TYR A 323 -31.45 18.81 -9.08
CA TYR A 323 -32.89 19.02 -8.99
C TYR A 323 -33.37 19.57 -7.63
N ASN A 324 -32.48 19.63 -6.64
CA ASN A 324 -32.71 20.31 -5.36
C ASN A 324 -32.17 21.75 -5.38
N ASP A 325 -31.66 22.23 -6.50
CA ASP A 325 -31.27 23.62 -6.67
C ASP A 325 -32.47 24.44 -7.16
N LEU A 326 -33.13 25.07 -6.20
CA LEU A 326 -34.31 25.92 -6.44
C LEU A 326 -33.96 27.41 -6.34
N SER A 327 -32.70 27.78 -6.49
CA SER A 327 -32.20 29.15 -6.37
C SER A 327 -32.87 30.10 -7.40
N ASN A 328 -33.24 29.61 -8.58
CA ASN A 328 -33.92 30.37 -9.60
C ASN A 328 -35.46 30.48 -9.41
N THR A 329 -36.01 29.88 -8.36
CA THR A 329 -37.46 29.84 -8.12
C THR A 329 -37.89 30.99 -7.22
N PHE A 330 -38.06 32.18 -7.78
CA PHE A 330 -38.45 33.38 -7.04
C PHE A 330 -39.82 33.28 -6.31
N SER A 331 -40.70 32.37 -6.72
CA SER A 331 -41.96 32.07 -6.05
C SER A 331 -41.82 31.42 -4.66
N LEU A 332 -40.65 30.86 -4.38
CA LEU A 332 -40.27 30.19 -3.11
C LEU A 332 -39.08 30.90 -2.45
N PRO A 333 -39.27 32.17 -1.97
CA PRO A 333 -38.16 32.98 -1.49
C PRO A 333 -37.40 32.29 -0.34
N GLY A 334 -36.07 32.28 -0.49
CA GLY A 334 -35.16 31.74 0.52
C GLY A 334 -35.02 30.22 0.52
N LEU A 335 -35.70 29.49 -0.38
CA LEU A 335 -35.53 28.02 -0.44
C LEU A 335 -34.14 27.65 -0.97
N GLY A 336 -33.69 28.22 -2.11
CA GLY A 336 -32.35 28.02 -2.62
C GLY A 336 -31.98 26.55 -2.84
N ILE A 337 -30.71 26.23 -2.54
CA ILE A 337 -30.16 24.86 -2.59
C ILE A 337 -30.46 24.16 -1.26
N ILE A 338 -31.06 22.98 -1.33
CA ILE A 338 -31.41 22.19 -0.15
C ILE A 338 -30.68 20.84 -0.15
N HIS A 339 -30.16 20.43 1.01
CA HIS A 339 -29.46 19.19 1.26
C HIS A 339 -30.22 18.31 2.24
N ARG A 340 -30.10 17.00 2.10
CA ARG A 340 -30.64 16.04 3.03
C ARG A 340 -29.77 15.97 4.28
N GLN A 341 -30.34 15.53 5.38
CA GLN A 341 -29.57 15.05 6.53
C GLN A 341 -28.89 13.74 6.13
N GLY A 342 -27.54 13.71 6.15
CA GLY A 342 -26.75 12.53 5.87
C GLY A 342 -26.37 11.77 7.15
N TYR A 343 -25.61 10.69 6.97
CA TYR A 343 -25.02 9.87 8.02
C TYR A 343 -23.53 10.15 8.14
N ARG A 344 -23.05 10.41 9.37
CA ARG A 344 -21.61 10.56 9.60
C ARG A 344 -20.93 9.22 9.38
N GLU A 345 -19.75 9.23 8.75
CA GLU A 345 -18.99 8.00 8.51
C GLU A 345 -18.80 7.16 9.78
N ARG A 346 -18.54 7.81 10.93
CA ARG A 346 -18.39 7.14 12.23
C ARG A 346 -19.58 6.28 12.67
N ASP A 347 -20.77 6.54 12.16
CA ASP A 347 -22.02 5.85 12.54
C ASP A 347 -22.29 4.64 11.63
N VAL A 348 -21.58 4.52 10.51
CA VAL A 348 -21.80 3.50 9.46
C VAL A 348 -20.55 2.69 9.13
N VAL A 349 -19.39 2.97 9.73
CA VAL A 349 -18.11 2.28 9.51
C VAL A 349 -17.64 1.60 10.79
N ASP A 350 -17.09 0.40 10.65
CA ASP A 350 -16.42 -0.32 11.73
C ASP A 350 -14.96 0.11 11.80
N TYR A 351 -14.57 0.79 12.87
CA TYR A 351 -13.22 1.29 13.12
C TYR A 351 -12.37 0.37 14.02
N ASP A 352 -12.83 -0.83 14.31
CA ASP A 352 -12.04 -1.83 15.01
C ASP A 352 -11.14 -2.55 13.99
N SER A 353 -9.89 -2.11 13.88
CA SER A 353 -8.90 -2.75 13.01
C SER A 353 -8.27 -3.95 13.69
N GLU A 354 -8.30 -5.11 13.02
CA GLU A 354 -7.68 -6.33 13.52
C GLU A 354 -7.19 -7.22 12.38
N ASN A 355 -6.15 -8.00 12.63
CA ASN A 355 -5.75 -9.08 11.72
C ASN A 355 -5.19 -10.29 12.47
N LEU A 356 -5.20 -11.43 11.77
CA LEU A 356 -4.50 -12.65 12.15
C LEU A 356 -3.77 -13.17 10.91
N LYS A 357 -2.48 -13.48 11.05
CA LYS A 357 -1.61 -14.04 10.02
C LYS A 357 -1.02 -15.35 10.50
N VAL A 358 -1.16 -16.41 9.71
CA VAL A 358 -0.59 -17.73 9.97
C VAL A 358 0.19 -18.16 8.73
N ALA A 359 1.46 -18.48 8.88
CA ALA A 359 2.32 -18.91 7.79
C ALA A 359 3.17 -20.10 8.18
N GLY A 360 3.33 -21.04 7.27
CA GLY A 360 4.22 -22.18 7.45
C GLY A 360 4.94 -22.56 6.17
N ALA A 361 6.18 -23.05 6.30
CA ALA A 361 6.91 -23.57 5.17
C ALA A 361 7.78 -24.78 5.55
N LEU A 362 7.88 -25.73 4.63
CA LEU A 362 8.77 -26.88 4.66
C LEU A 362 9.82 -26.73 3.55
N HIS A 363 11.07 -26.94 3.90
CA HIS A 363 12.21 -26.79 3.01
C HIS A 363 12.97 -28.11 2.93
N PHE A 364 13.18 -28.64 1.74
CA PHE A 364 13.87 -29.91 1.49
C PHE A 364 15.09 -29.68 0.61
N ARG A 365 16.30 -29.87 1.12
CA ARG A 365 17.52 -29.90 0.32
C ARG A 365 17.64 -31.25 -0.37
N LEU A 366 17.60 -31.25 -1.73
CA LEU A 366 17.64 -32.48 -2.51
C LEU A 366 19.05 -33.10 -2.59
N ASN A 367 20.09 -32.29 -2.35
CA ASN A 367 21.48 -32.72 -2.22
C ASN A 367 22.13 -32.05 -1.01
N PRO A 368 21.84 -32.52 0.22
CA PRO A 368 22.32 -31.87 1.46
C PRO A 368 23.85 -31.76 1.57
N ALA A 369 24.61 -32.55 0.80
CA ALA A 369 26.08 -32.47 0.78
C ALA A 369 26.61 -31.17 0.15
N LYS A 370 25.80 -30.51 -0.66
CA LYS A 370 26.12 -29.20 -1.27
C LYS A 370 25.69 -28.01 -0.40
N ASP A 371 25.14 -28.27 0.78
CA ASP A 371 24.65 -27.27 1.72
C ASP A 371 23.81 -26.17 1.04
N TYR A 372 24.32 -24.95 0.98
CA TYR A 372 23.67 -23.79 0.41
C TYR A 372 23.40 -23.92 -1.12
N ASN A 373 24.30 -24.55 -1.84
CA ASN A 373 24.16 -24.77 -3.29
C ASN A 373 23.33 -26.02 -3.63
N SER A 374 22.66 -26.63 -2.66
CA SER A 374 21.73 -27.74 -2.90
C SER A 374 20.49 -27.24 -3.64
N PRO A 375 20.00 -27.97 -4.65
CA PRO A 375 18.61 -27.75 -5.06
C PRO A 375 17.67 -27.91 -3.85
N GLU A 376 16.70 -27.02 -3.74
CA GLU A 376 15.78 -26.93 -2.61
C GLU A 376 14.33 -26.95 -3.11
N LEU A 377 13.53 -27.87 -2.57
CA LEU A 377 12.09 -27.88 -2.74
C LEU A 377 11.46 -27.17 -1.53
N VAL A 378 10.64 -26.15 -1.80
CA VAL A 378 9.92 -25.37 -0.78
C VAL A 378 8.43 -25.55 -0.95
N LEU A 379 7.76 -25.95 0.13
CA LEU A 379 6.30 -26.00 0.24
C LEU A 379 5.86 -24.95 1.25
N GLY A 380 5.13 -23.94 0.81
CA GLY A 380 4.69 -22.83 1.65
C GLY A 380 3.17 -22.67 1.66
N SER A 381 2.61 -22.27 2.80
CA SER A 381 1.20 -21.97 2.95
C SER A 381 1.02 -20.77 3.90
N ASN A 382 0.24 -19.79 3.47
CA ASN A 382 -0.11 -18.61 4.25
C ASN A 382 -1.63 -18.48 4.31
N TYR A 383 -2.14 -18.14 5.49
CA TYR A 383 -3.51 -17.73 5.75
C TYR A 383 -3.50 -16.41 6.49
N SER A 384 -4.32 -15.47 6.06
CA SER A 384 -4.51 -14.21 6.76
C SER A 384 -5.98 -13.81 6.74
N THR A 385 -6.43 -13.18 7.83
CA THR A 385 -7.76 -12.58 7.92
C THR A 385 -7.69 -11.26 8.66
N GLY A 386 -8.64 -10.35 8.39
CA GLY A 386 -8.68 -9.10 9.12
C GLY A 386 -9.84 -8.18 8.78
N THR A 387 -9.97 -7.14 9.58
CA THR A 387 -10.95 -6.05 9.47
C THR A 387 -10.21 -4.72 9.44
N THR A 388 -10.56 -3.83 8.50
CA THR A 388 -9.96 -2.50 8.37
C THR A 388 -10.82 -1.62 7.44
N VAL A 389 -10.48 -0.34 7.34
CA VAL A 389 -11.10 0.59 6.39
C VAL A 389 -10.20 0.79 5.18
N TYR A 390 -10.75 0.65 3.99
CA TYR A 390 -10.09 0.91 2.72
C TYR A 390 -10.71 2.12 2.03
N GLN A 391 -9.92 2.94 1.36
CA GLN A 391 -10.39 4.04 0.54
C GLN A 391 -10.08 3.76 -0.93
N GLY A 392 -11.13 3.63 -1.73
CA GLY A 392 -11.08 3.59 -3.18
C GLY A 392 -11.90 4.77 -3.74
N ASP A 393 -12.89 4.50 -4.58
CA ASP A 393 -13.85 5.52 -5.02
C ASP A 393 -14.74 5.99 -3.86
N ASN A 394 -15.15 5.06 -3.01
CA ASN A 394 -15.76 5.31 -1.70
C ASN A 394 -14.80 4.90 -0.59
N ARG A 395 -15.23 5.07 0.66
CA ARG A 395 -14.61 4.42 1.79
C ARG A 395 -15.35 3.12 2.08
N TYR A 396 -14.61 2.02 2.19
CA TYR A 396 -15.16 0.68 2.33
C TYR A 396 -14.81 0.09 3.69
N SER A 397 -15.80 -0.51 4.37
CA SER A 397 -15.57 -1.28 5.58
C SER A 397 -15.26 -2.72 5.20
N LEU A 398 -13.98 -3.09 5.23
CA LEU A 398 -13.53 -4.46 4.99
C LEU A 398 -13.63 -5.24 6.29
N ARG A 399 -14.45 -6.29 6.34
CA ARG A 399 -14.75 -7.06 7.56
C ARG A 399 -14.54 -8.53 7.39
N GLY A 400 -13.58 -9.07 8.16
CA GLY A 400 -13.27 -10.50 8.15
C GLY A 400 -12.83 -11.00 6.77
N ILE A 401 -12.13 -10.16 5.99
CA ILE A 401 -11.55 -10.58 4.71
C ILE A 401 -10.56 -11.70 4.95
N GLN A 402 -10.46 -12.63 4.02
CA GLN A 402 -9.57 -13.78 4.13
C GLN A 402 -8.70 -13.91 2.88
N PHE A 403 -7.47 -14.34 3.10
CA PHE A 403 -6.46 -14.47 2.07
C PHE A 403 -5.68 -15.77 2.24
N PHE A 404 -5.64 -16.59 1.20
CA PHE A 404 -4.99 -17.88 1.20
C PHE A 404 -3.93 -17.90 0.11
N GLN A 405 -2.70 -18.30 0.44
CA GLN A 405 -1.64 -18.47 -0.54
C GLN A 405 -0.95 -19.80 -0.32
N HIS A 406 -0.80 -20.60 -1.39
CA HIS A 406 -0.09 -21.85 -1.38
C HIS A 406 0.97 -21.85 -2.47
N LYS A 407 2.20 -22.25 -2.12
CA LYS A 407 3.36 -22.21 -3.00
C LYS A 407 4.09 -23.54 -3.02
N VAL A 408 4.48 -23.98 -4.21
CA VAL A 408 5.48 -25.02 -4.44
C VAL A 408 6.59 -24.43 -5.29
N GLU A 409 7.83 -24.49 -4.81
CA GLU A 409 8.98 -23.94 -5.50
C GLU A 409 10.15 -24.90 -5.47
N LEU A 410 10.69 -25.22 -6.63
CA LEU A 410 11.99 -25.87 -6.80
C LEU A 410 13.01 -24.83 -7.24
N LYS A 411 14.06 -24.65 -6.44
CA LYS A 411 15.08 -23.65 -6.73
C LYS A 411 16.47 -24.17 -6.45
N GLN A 412 17.44 -23.63 -7.15
CA GLN A 412 18.86 -23.73 -6.84
C GLN A 412 19.46 -22.35 -6.90
N ALA A 413 20.19 -21.97 -5.87
CA ALA A 413 20.86 -20.68 -5.82
C ALA A 413 21.65 -20.41 -7.09
N ASP A 414 21.56 -19.20 -7.65
CA ASP A 414 22.24 -18.69 -8.85
C ASP A 414 22.04 -19.49 -10.14
N LYS A 415 21.06 -20.37 -10.20
CA LYS A 415 20.93 -21.23 -11.36
C LYS A 415 19.52 -21.25 -11.91
N TYR A 416 18.53 -21.59 -11.11
CA TYR A 416 17.16 -21.66 -11.58
C TYR A 416 16.15 -21.61 -10.45
N PHE A 417 14.91 -21.24 -10.81
CA PHE A 417 13.73 -21.57 -10.04
C PHE A 417 12.57 -22.00 -10.96
N LEU A 418 11.72 -22.85 -10.41
CA LEU A 418 10.41 -23.19 -10.97
C LEU A 418 9.42 -23.09 -9.81
N ARG A 419 8.45 -22.16 -9.93
CA ARG A 419 7.49 -21.81 -8.88
C ARG A 419 6.07 -21.92 -9.40
N PHE A 420 5.23 -22.55 -8.61
CA PHE A 420 3.78 -22.58 -8.77
C PHE A 420 3.14 -22.06 -7.50
N TYR A 421 2.16 -21.18 -7.64
CA TYR A 421 1.38 -20.74 -6.51
C TYR A 421 -0.07 -20.42 -6.88
N VAL A 422 -0.94 -20.48 -5.88
CA VAL A 422 -2.31 -20.02 -5.95
C VAL A 422 -2.54 -19.01 -4.83
N THR A 423 -3.20 -17.91 -5.18
CA THR A 423 -3.75 -16.94 -4.22
C THR A 423 -5.26 -16.98 -4.35
N HIS A 424 -5.96 -17.14 -3.24
CA HIS A 424 -7.42 -17.14 -3.16
C HIS A 424 -7.85 -16.14 -2.08
N GLU A 425 -8.93 -15.41 -2.34
CA GLU A 425 -9.49 -14.46 -1.38
C GLU A 425 -10.96 -14.74 -1.05
N ASP A 426 -11.43 -14.21 0.08
CA ASP A 426 -12.84 -14.09 0.43
C ASP A 426 -13.08 -12.70 1.03
N ALA A 427 -14.00 -11.94 0.44
CA ALA A 427 -14.34 -10.59 0.91
C ALA A 427 -15.03 -10.56 2.28
N GLY A 428 -15.40 -11.72 2.84
CA GLY A 428 -16.03 -11.82 4.15
C GLY A 428 -17.38 -11.11 4.21
N ASN A 429 -17.53 -10.22 5.18
CA ASN A 429 -18.72 -9.40 5.39
C ASN A 429 -18.48 -7.91 5.07
N SER A 430 -17.59 -7.63 4.14
CA SER A 430 -17.26 -6.28 3.70
C SER A 430 -18.43 -5.62 2.97
N TYR A 431 -18.58 -4.31 3.15
CA TYR A 431 -19.68 -3.53 2.57
C TYR A 431 -19.25 -2.09 2.24
N ASP A 432 -20.10 -1.37 1.48
CA ASP A 432 -19.95 0.04 1.14
C ASP A 432 -20.78 0.92 2.10
N PRO A 433 -20.16 1.65 3.04
CA PRO A 433 -20.87 2.54 3.97
C PRO A 433 -21.53 3.73 3.29
N TYR A 434 -20.91 4.27 2.24
CA TYR A 434 -21.46 5.39 1.48
C TYR A 434 -22.79 5.00 0.84
N PHE A 435 -22.77 3.90 0.07
CA PHE A 435 -23.98 3.40 -0.58
C PHE A 435 -25.02 2.89 0.45
N THR A 436 -24.58 2.33 1.59
CA THR A 436 -25.47 1.96 2.70
C THR A 436 -26.26 3.16 3.22
N SER A 437 -25.60 4.31 3.38
CA SER A 437 -26.21 5.55 3.83
C SER A 437 -27.29 6.05 2.84
N LEU A 438 -27.04 5.95 1.53
CA LEU A 438 -28.03 6.27 0.52
C LEU A 438 -29.25 5.33 0.56
N LEU A 439 -29.02 4.02 0.74
CA LEU A 439 -30.10 3.05 0.86
C LEU A 439 -30.94 3.24 2.13
N LEU A 440 -30.30 3.57 3.25
CA LEU A 440 -31.01 3.94 4.48
C LEU A 440 -31.95 5.13 4.25
N GLN A 441 -31.49 6.16 3.55
CA GLN A 441 -32.32 7.31 3.18
C GLN A 441 -33.44 6.92 2.23
N GLN A 442 -33.12 6.14 1.20
CA GLN A 442 -34.10 5.73 0.19
C GLN A 442 -35.20 4.87 0.81
N ASN A 443 -34.84 3.96 1.73
CA ASN A 443 -35.80 3.09 2.43
C ASN A 443 -36.64 3.87 3.45
N ALA A 444 -36.13 4.96 4.00
CA ALA A 444 -36.93 5.87 4.83
C ALA A 444 -37.86 6.74 3.95
N LYS A 445 -37.29 7.43 2.96
CA LYS A 445 -38.01 8.35 2.06
C LYS A 445 -37.08 8.62 0.87
N ASP A 446 -37.48 8.22 -0.34
CA ASP A 446 -36.66 8.47 -1.53
C ASP A 446 -36.45 9.98 -1.80
N ASP A 447 -35.46 10.33 -2.64
CA ASP A 447 -35.07 11.71 -2.86
C ASP A 447 -36.18 12.58 -3.41
N VAL A 448 -37.02 12.03 -4.30
CA VAL A 448 -38.14 12.77 -4.93
C VAL A 448 -39.22 13.07 -3.90
N LYS A 449 -39.61 12.08 -3.09
CA LYS A 449 -40.57 12.23 -2.01
C LYS A 449 -40.05 13.20 -0.94
N TRP A 450 -38.77 13.12 -0.60
CA TRP A 450 -38.14 14.02 0.36
C TRP A 450 -38.14 15.46 -0.14
N ALA A 451 -37.69 15.71 -1.36
CA ALA A 451 -37.69 17.04 -1.97
C ALA A 451 -39.12 17.62 -2.09
N SER A 452 -40.09 16.79 -2.49
CA SER A 452 -41.48 17.19 -2.58
C SER A 452 -42.05 17.57 -1.23
N ASP A 453 -41.75 16.80 -0.18
CA ASP A 453 -42.19 17.10 1.19
C ASP A 453 -41.57 18.39 1.72
N TYR A 454 -40.29 18.62 1.41
CA TYR A 454 -39.59 19.83 1.78
C TYR A 454 -40.18 21.07 1.10
N ILE A 455 -40.40 21.01 -0.21
CA ILE A 455 -40.99 22.07 -0.99
C ILE A 455 -42.39 22.37 -0.49
N ASN A 456 -43.23 21.36 -0.25
CA ASN A 456 -44.57 21.51 0.28
C ASN A 456 -44.59 22.20 1.63
N PHE A 457 -43.73 21.77 2.55
CA PHE A 457 -43.62 22.40 3.87
C PHE A 457 -43.11 23.84 3.76
N TRP A 458 -42.15 24.10 2.87
CA TRP A 458 -41.67 25.46 2.60
C TRP A 458 -42.78 26.34 2.08
N GLN A 459 -43.48 25.90 1.05
CA GLN A 459 -44.56 26.64 0.42
C GLN A 459 -45.72 26.97 1.38
N THR A 460 -46.13 25.99 2.18
CA THR A 460 -47.32 26.16 3.04
C THR A 460 -46.99 26.81 4.37
N THR A 461 -45.79 26.59 4.92
CA THR A 461 -45.46 26.98 6.29
C THR A 461 -44.39 28.07 6.36
N ILE A 462 -43.31 27.94 5.57
CA ILE A 462 -42.15 28.86 5.66
C ILE A 462 -42.31 30.08 4.78
N ASN A 463 -42.75 29.92 3.52
CA ASN A 463 -42.92 31.02 2.57
C ASN A 463 -43.75 32.19 3.14
N PRO A 464 -44.91 31.95 3.83
CA PRO A 464 -45.65 33.04 4.49
C PRO A 464 -44.85 33.74 5.57
N ARG A 465 -43.93 33.05 6.27
CA ARG A 465 -43.07 33.65 7.34
C ARG A 465 -41.99 34.51 6.73
N VAL A 466 -41.31 34.04 5.65
CA VAL A 466 -40.28 34.81 4.93
C VAL A 466 -40.85 36.12 4.40
N ARG A 467 -42.05 36.08 3.81
CA ARG A 467 -42.73 37.27 3.26
C ARG A 467 -43.19 38.28 4.33
N ARG A 468 -43.21 37.89 5.62
CA ARG A 468 -43.50 38.75 6.77
C ARG A 468 -42.28 39.35 7.41
N ILE A 469 -41.09 38.97 7.02
CA ILE A 469 -39.87 39.59 7.55
C ILE A 469 -39.85 41.05 7.11
N GLU A 470 -39.55 41.95 8.04
CA GLU A 470 -39.46 43.40 7.77
C GLU A 470 -38.48 43.70 6.63
N GLY A 471 -38.90 44.49 5.65
CA GLY A 471 -38.12 44.85 4.48
C GLY A 471 -38.32 43.87 3.32
N TYR A 472 -39.16 42.85 3.36
CA TYR A 472 -39.50 42.04 2.23
C TYR A 472 -40.17 42.91 1.15
N PRO A 473 -39.72 42.85 -0.14
CA PRO A 473 -40.26 43.70 -1.21
C PRO A 473 -41.75 43.39 -1.44
N ASN A 474 -42.58 44.42 -1.48
CA ASN A 474 -44.04 44.27 -1.73
C ASN A 474 -44.28 44.02 -3.24
N PRO A 475 -44.86 42.85 -3.65
CA PRO A 475 -45.07 42.54 -5.07
C PRO A 475 -45.92 43.59 -5.80
N ILE A 476 -46.77 44.31 -5.08
CA ILE A 476 -47.64 45.34 -5.66
C ILE A 476 -46.82 46.50 -6.28
N ASP A 477 -45.72 46.86 -5.65
CA ASP A 477 -44.86 47.98 -6.09
C ASP A 477 -44.08 47.65 -7.38
N TYR A 478 -44.11 46.39 -7.83
CA TYR A 478 -43.40 45.86 -8.99
C TYR A 478 -44.30 45.30 -10.07
N ILE A 479 -45.60 45.64 -10.09
CA ILE A 479 -46.53 45.17 -11.14
C ILE A 479 -45.99 45.53 -12.53
N GLY A 480 -45.92 44.53 -13.43
CA GLY A 480 -45.33 44.66 -14.78
C GLY A 480 -43.78 44.66 -14.81
N ARG A 481 -43.10 44.57 -13.69
CA ARG A 481 -41.64 44.61 -13.58
C ARG A 481 -41.08 43.42 -12.81
N PRO A 482 -41.28 42.17 -13.31
CA PRO A 482 -40.92 40.97 -12.57
C PRO A 482 -39.41 40.85 -12.33
N ALA A 483 -38.56 41.32 -13.26
CA ALA A 483 -37.10 41.30 -13.10
C ALA A 483 -36.61 42.23 -11.97
N GLU A 484 -37.25 43.41 -11.81
CA GLU A 484 -36.92 44.33 -10.71
C GLU A 484 -37.37 43.76 -9.36
N PHE A 485 -38.54 43.09 -9.32
CA PHE A 485 -38.98 42.38 -8.12
C PHE A 485 -38.03 41.27 -7.73
N GLN A 486 -37.59 40.46 -8.69
CA GLN A 486 -36.60 39.38 -8.45
C GLN A 486 -35.26 39.94 -7.94
N ALA A 487 -34.79 41.05 -8.50
CA ALA A 487 -33.56 41.73 -8.04
C ALA A 487 -33.72 42.26 -6.60
N ALA A 488 -34.83 42.93 -6.30
CA ALA A 488 -35.12 43.40 -4.94
C ALA A 488 -35.24 42.27 -3.91
N GLN A 489 -35.90 41.16 -4.31
CA GLN A 489 -35.97 39.95 -3.48
C GLN A 489 -34.59 39.33 -3.26
N GLY A 490 -33.74 39.26 -4.29
CA GLY A 490 -32.35 38.76 -4.14
C GLY A 490 -31.52 39.58 -3.17
N LEU A 491 -31.60 40.92 -3.26
CA LEU A 491 -30.94 41.84 -2.31
C LEU A 491 -31.46 41.65 -0.86
N PHE A 492 -32.76 41.47 -0.70
CA PHE A 492 -33.36 41.23 0.60
C PHE A 492 -32.85 39.87 1.19
N LEU A 493 -32.90 38.81 0.40
CA LEU A 493 -32.45 37.50 0.84
C LEU A 493 -30.93 37.43 1.16
N ALA A 494 -30.12 38.26 0.48
CA ALA A 494 -28.68 38.35 0.77
C ALA A 494 -28.35 39.11 2.08
N ASN A 495 -29.32 39.71 2.76
CA ASN A 495 -29.11 40.39 4.03
C ASN A 495 -28.74 39.37 5.15
N PRO A 496 -27.63 39.57 5.89
CA PRO A 496 -27.20 38.63 6.96
C PRO A 496 -28.29 38.27 7.99
N ARG A 497 -29.11 39.25 8.43
CA ARG A 497 -30.20 38.98 9.38
C ARG A 497 -31.29 38.09 8.79
N VAL A 498 -31.52 38.22 7.48
CA VAL A 498 -32.47 37.36 6.76
C VAL A 498 -31.88 35.97 6.62
N GLN A 499 -30.58 35.86 6.32
CA GLN A 499 -29.86 34.58 6.25
C GLN A 499 -29.92 33.82 7.59
N ASP A 500 -29.74 34.50 8.73
CA ASP A 500 -29.90 33.87 10.06
C ASP A 500 -31.33 33.30 10.25
N SER A 501 -32.34 34.07 9.81
CA SER A 501 -33.75 33.62 9.87
C SER A 501 -34.00 32.42 8.93
N LEU A 502 -33.41 32.43 7.73
CA LEU A 502 -33.50 31.33 6.78
C LEU A 502 -32.86 30.05 7.33
N GLN A 503 -31.72 30.15 8.01
CA GLN A 503 -31.08 29.01 8.66
C GLN A 503 -32.01 28.35 9.69
N VAL A 504 -32.70 29.14 10.51
CA VAL A 504 -33.72 28.60 11.45
C VAL A 504 -34.86 27.94 10.67
N TYR A 505 -35.33 28.54 9.60
CA TYR A 505 -36.45 28.00 8.83
C TYR A 505 -36.09 26.71 8.11
N HIS A 506 -34.87 26.60 7.57
CA HIS A 506 -34.36 25.37 6.99
C HIS A 506 -34.20 24.26 8.04
N SER A 507 -33.70 24.59 9.23
CA SER A 507 -33.63 23.64 10.35
C SER A 507 -35.02 23.11 10.71
N LEU A 508 -36.06 23.96 10.74
CA LEU A 508 -37.46 23.53 10.99
C LEU A 508 -37.96 22.60 9.87
N ALA A 509 -37.64 22.92 8.62
CA ALA A 509 -37.99 22.09 7.48
C ALA A 509 -37.29 20.72 7.54
N GLN A 510 -36.01 20.67 7.84
CA GLN A 510 -35.25 19.42 8.02
C GLN A 510 -35.88 18.51 9.07
N VAL A 511 -36.19 19.05 10.26
CA VAL A 511 -36.84 18.30 11.36
C VAL A 511 -38.22 17.77 10.92
N GLN A 512 -38.95 18.53 10.11
CA GLN A 512 -40.28 18.12 9.65
C GLN A 512 -40.21 16.99 8.62
N VAL A 513 -39.32 17.12 7.62
CA VAL A 513 -39.22 16.15 6.53
C VAL A 513 -38.48 14.87 6.94
N ALA A 514 -37.72 14.90 8.06
CA ALA A 514 -37.16 13.71 8.68
C ALA A 514 -38.20 12.75 9.20
N LYS A 515 -39.43 13.22 9.46
CA LYS A 515 -40.57 12.39 9.85
C LYS A 515 -41.16 11.68 8.65
N GLY A 516 -41.69 10.49 8.89
CA GLY A 516 -42.52 9.79 7.91
C GLY A 516 -43.73 10.59 7.51
N ASN A 517 -44.08 10.48 6.22
CA ASN A 517 -45.27 11.13 5.68
C ASN A 517 -46.16 10.07 5.00
N PRO A 518 -47.35 9.77 5.55
CA PRO A 518 -48.24 8.75 4.97
C PRO A 518 -48.65 9.08 3.53
N LEU A 519 -48.71 10.37 3.17
CA LEU A 519 -49.04 10.80 1.80
C LEU A 519 -47.98 10.37 0.77
N PHE A 520 -46.76 10.16 1.23
CA PHE A 520 -45.61 9.71 0.41
C PHE A 520 -45.20 8.29 0.72
N GLU A 521 -45.99 7.52 1.47
CA GLU A 521 -45.64 6.14 1.86
C GLU A 521 -44.22 6.05 2.43
N SER A 522 -43.85 6.96 3.33
CA SER A 522 -42.52 7.07 3.88
C SER A 522 -42.51 6.91 5.40
N VAL A 523 -41.36 6.52 5.93
CA VAL A 523 -41.14 6.35 7.37
C VAL A 523 -40.15 7.39 7.92
N ASP A 524 -40.03 7.49 9.23
CA ASP A 524 -39.09 8.39 9.88
C ASP A 524 -37.68 8.08 9.46
N PHE A 525 -36.79 9.06 9.46
CA PHE A 525 -35.36 8.89 9.27
C PHE A 525 -34.82 7.83 10.24
N PHE A 526 -33.92 6.97 9.77
CA PHE A 526 -33.27 5.95 10.59
C PHE A 526 -32.16 6.59 11.42
N GLU A 527 -32.49 7.02 12.64
CA GLU A 527 -31.56 7.75 13.50
C GLU A 527 -30.47 6.82 14.04
N PRO A 528 -29.16 7.13 13.85
CA PRO A 528 -28.06 6.34 14.37
C PRO A 528 -28.19 6.06 15.88
N GLY A 529 -27.82 4.85 16.30
CA GLY A 529 -27.92 4.40 17.70
C GLY A 529 -29.27 3.82 18.11
N THR A 530 -30.32 3.96 17.28
CA THR A 530 -31.65 3.35 17.55
C THR A 530 -31.70 1.89 17.08
N GLU A 531 -32.57 1.09 17.64
CA GLU A 531 -32.78 -0.30 17.22
C GLU A 531 -33.32 -0.38 15.77
N ARG A 532 -34.16 0.57 15.35
CA ARG A 532 -34.62 0.67 13.94
C ARG A 532 -33.47 0.87 12.98
N PHE A 533 -32.54 1.78 13.29
CA PHE A 533 -31.34 1.99 12.50
C PHE A 533 -30.51 0.71 12.42
N LYS A 534 -30.24 0.05 13.54
CA LYS A 534 -29.44 -1.18 13.58
C LYS A 534 -30.06 -2.29 12.74
N GLN A 535 -31.38 -2.46 12.83
CA GLN A 535 -32.08 -3.49 12.05
C GLN A 535 -31.97 -3.22 10.56
N GLU A 536 -32.32 -2.02 10.10
CA GLU A 536 -32.26 -1.64 8.68
C GLU A 536 -30.83 -1.65 8.16
N PHE A 537 -29.89 -1.09 8.92
CA PHE A 537 -28.47 -1.10 8.57
C PHE A 537 -27.92 -2.53 8.39
N ASN A 538 -28.20 -3.43 9.36
CA ASN A 538 -27.77 -4.81 9.28
C ASN A 538 -28.43 -5.57 8.12
N ASP A 539 -29.69 -5.29 7.82
CA ASP A 539 -30.39 -5.87 6.69
C ASP A 539 -29.72 -5.45 5.37
N ILE A 540 -29.44 -4.16 5.17
CA ILE A 540 -28.79 -3.62 3.97
C ILE A 540 -27.38 -4.23 3.78
N ILE A 541 -26.52 -4.23 4.82
CA ILE A 541 -25.15 -4.75 4.72
C ILE A 541 -25.08 -6.28 4.68
N SER A 542 -26.16 -7.00 4.92
CA SER A 542 -26.21 -8.46 4.79
C SER A 542 -26.53 -8.93 3.38
N ARG A 543 -27.20 -8.10 2.58
CA ARG A 543 -27.62 -8.38 1.21
C ARG A 543 -26.55 -7.98 0.19
N LEU A 544 -26.42 -8.78 -0.89
CA LEU A 544 -25.51 -8.48 -2.00
C LEU A 544 -25.93 -7.22 -2.78
N GLY A 545 -24.96 -6.47 -3.26
CA GLY A 545 -25.21 -5.18 -3.92
C GLY A 545 -26.10 -5.28 -5.15
N TYR A 546 -25.71 -6.05 -6.14
CA TYR A 546 -26.43 -6.10 -7.43
C TYR A 546 -27.70 -6.96 -7.40
N SER A 547 -27.60 -8.18 -6.87
CA SER A 547 -28.66 -9.19 -6.98
C SER A 547 -29.74 -9.08 -5.90
N GLU A 548 -29.42 -8.49 -4.75
CA GLU A 548 -30.29 -8.50 -3.56
C GLU A 548 -30.61 -7.07 -3.07
N GLY A 549 -30.11 -6.03 -3.74
CA GLY A 549 -30.36 -4.63 -3.39
C GLY A 549 -29.76 -4.20 -2.05
N GLY A 550 -28.62 -4.76 -1.68
CA GLY A 550 -27.84 -4.40 -0.50
C GLY A 550 -26.51 -3.72 -0.85
N THR A 551 -25.52 -3.83 0.06
CA THR A 551 -24.20 -3.22 -0.12
C THR A 551 -23.05 -4.15 0.23
N ARG A 552 -23.32 -5.43 0.55
CA ARG A 552 -22.30 -6.41 0.83
C ARG A 552 -21.56 -6.81 -0.43
N PHE A 553 -20.22 -6.87 -0.31
CA PHE A 553 -19.36 -7.47 -1.33
C PHE A 553 -19.37 -8.99 -1.22
N PHE A 554 -19.32 -9.63 -2.38
CA PHE A 554 -18.93 -11.02 -2.51
C PHE A 554 -17.73 -11.05 -3.43
N ASP A 555 -16.63 -11.63 -2.99
CA ASP A 555 -15.47 -11.90 -3.82
C ASP A 555 -14.79 -13.17 -3.31
N ARG A 556 -14.75 -14.19 -4.19
CA ARG A 556 -14.01 -15.42 -3.99
C ARG A 556 -13.15 -15.73 -5.19
N SER A 557 -12.44 -14.72 -5.62
CA SER A 557 -11.55 -14.79 -6.78
C SER A 557 -10.28 -15.56 -6.47
N ALA A 558 -9.67 -16.12 -7.53
CA ALA A 558 -8.39 -16.82 -7.43
C ALA A 558 -7.43 -16.42 -8.55
N LEU A 559 -6.13 -16.43 -8.21
CA LEU A 559 -5.00 -16.27 -9.12
C LEU A 559 -4.13 -17.51 -9.07
N TYR A 560 -3.95 -18.19 -10.20
CA TYR A 560 -3.01 -19.28 -10.40
C TYR A 560 -1.81 -18.77 -11.18
N HIS A 561 -0.59 -19.05 -10.71
CA HIS A 561 0.63 -18.56 -11.34
C HIS A 561 1.68 -19.67 -11.43
N ALA A 562 2.21 -19.86 -12.63
CA ALA A 562 3.39 -20.68 -12.91
C ALA A 562 4.52 -19.76 -13.40
N HIS A 563 5.73 -19.90 -12.86
CA HIS A 563 6.86 -19.07 -13.22
C HIS A 563 8.17 -19.86 -13.13
N GLY A 564 8.96 -19.81 -14.17
CA GLY A 564 10.29 -20.41 -14.22
C GLY A 564 11.34 -19.48 -14.82
N GLU A 565 12.55 -19.60 -14.30
CA GLU A 565 13.72 -18.85 -14.77
C GLU A 565 14.95 -19.72 -14.68
N TYR A 566 15.85 -19.58 -15.65
CA TYR A 566 17.16 -20.19 -15.66
C TYR A 566 18.22 -19.14 -15.96
N MET A 567 19.31 -19.19 -15.20
CA MET A 567 20.45 -18.30 -15.32
C MET A 567 21.68 -19.09 -15.78
N PHE A 568 22.28 -18.62 -16.85
CA PHE A 568 23.55 -19.08 -17.39
C PHE A 568 24.62 -18.14 -16.89
N ASN A 569 25.29 -18.51 -15.81
CA ASN A 569 26.40 -17.76 -15.23
C ASN A 569 27.73 -18.21 -15.78
N ASP A 570 28.74 -17.34 -15.72
CA ASP A 570 30.12 -17.64 -16.08
C ASP A 570 30.27 -18.17 -17.55
N LEU A 571 29.46 -17.62 -18.46
CA LEU A 571 29.50 -18.05 -19.87
C LEU A 571 30.82 -17.77 -20.57
N VAL A 572 31.54 -16.78 -20.10
CA VAL A 572 32.89 -16.42 -20.57
C VAL A 572 33.87 -16.65 -19.44
N LYS A 573 34.87 -17.53 -19.67
CA LYS A 573 36.02 -17.62 -18.78
C LYS A 573 37.03 -16.58 -19.26
N PRO A 574 37.37 -15.56 -18.46
CA PRO A 574 38.30 -14.54 -18.87
C PRO A 574 39.68 -15.15 -19.07
N ASP A 575 40.19 -15.08 -20.32
CA ASP A 575 41.61 -15.34 -20.60
C ASP A 575 42.45 -14.20 -20.03
N GLN A 576 43.73 -14.48 -19.71
CA GLN A 576 44.65 -13.42 -19.27
C GLN A 576 44.79 -12.38 -20.40
N GLY A 577 44.24 -11.16 -20.14
CA GLY A 577 44.24 -10.04 -21.09
C GLY A 577 42.88 -9.78 -21.79
N SER A 578 41.85 -10.54 -21.52
CA SER A 578 40.50 -10.23 -21.99
C SER A 578 39.89 -9.05 -21.19
N SER A 579 39.31 -8.07 -21.88
CA SER A 579 38.55 -6.99 -21.27
C SER A 579 37.21 -7.47 -20.76
N ILE A 580 36.69 -8.61 -21.23
CA ILE A 580 35.45 -9.20 -20.74
C ILE A 580 35.76 -9.98 -19.45
N THR A 581 35.18 -9.57 -18.34
CA THR A 581 35.39 -10.17 -17.01
C THR A 581 34.28 -11.11 -16.60
N ASP A 582 33.05 -10.86 -17.07
CA ASP A 582 31.89 -11.69 -16.80
C ASP A 582 30.80 -11.53 -17.85
N LEU A 583 30.01 -12.60 -18.07
CA LEU A 583 28.83 -12.59 -18.92
C LEU A 583 27.78 -13.53 -18.36
N ASP A 584 26.69 -12.95 -17.87
CA ASP A 584 25.53 -13.67 -17.42
C ASP A 584 24.35 -13.51 -18.38
N ILE A 585 23.63 -14.58 -18.62
CA ILE A 585 22.39 -14.57 -19.40
C ILE A 585 21.28 -15.22 -18.59
N GLN A 586 20.13 -14.56 -18.51
CA GLN A 586 18.93 -15.11 -17.90
C GLN A 586 17.80 -15.25 -18.89
N VAL A 587 17.01 -16.30 -18.77
CA VAL A 587 15.81 -16.54 -19.56
C VAL A 587 14.70 -17.03 -18.65
N GLY A 588 13.49 -16.59 -18.90
CA GLY A 588 12.36 -17.01 -18.08
C GLY A 588 11.02 -16.88 -18.78
N ALA A 589 10.03 -17.54 -18.21
CA ALA A 589 8.64 -17.49 -18.67
C ALA A 589 7.67 -17.60 -17.50
N ASN A 590 6.53 -16.95 -17.63
CA ASN A 590 5.46 -17.07 -16.65
C ASN A 590 4.08 -17.20 -17.31
N TYR A 591 3.15 -17.78 -16.58
CA TYR A 591 1.74 -17.87 -16.92
C TYR A 591 0.89 -17.55 -15.70
N ARG A 592 -0.09 -16.65 -15.84
CA ARG A 592 -1.07 -16.28 -14.83
C ARG A 592 -2.48 -16.57 -15.34
N LEU A 593 -3.33 -17.10 -14.48
CA LEU A 593 -4.75 -17.30 -14.75
C LEU A 593 -5.55 -16.69 -13.61
N TYR A 594 -6.38 -15.72 -13.94
CA TYR A 594 -7.35 -15.10 -13.03
C TYR A 594 -8.72 -15.74 -13.23
N THR A 595 -9.33 -16.16 -12.14
CA THR A 595 -10.69 -16.70 -12.10
C THR A 595 -11.52 -15.89 -11.11
N PRO A 596 -12.00 -14.68 -11.51
CA PRO A 596 -12.83 -13.86 -10.65
C PRO A 596 -14.18 -14.53 -10.36
N ASN A 597 -14.71 -14.26 -9.16
CA ASN A 597 -16.03 -14.73 -8.73
C ASN A 597 -16.62 -13.72 -7.73
N SER A 598 -17.32 -12.72 -8.25
CA SER A 598 -17.96 -11.67 -7.45
C SER A 598 -19.49 -11.80 -7.37
N LYS A 599 -20.09 -12.74 -8.08
CA LYS A 599 -21.55 -12.92 -8.19
C LYS A 599 -22.27 -11.61 -8.56
N GLY A 600 -21.64 -10.78 -9.37
CA GLY A 600 -22.17 -9.48 -9.78
C GLY A 600 -22.07 -8.37 -8.72
N SER A 601 -21.45 -8.60 -7.58
CA SER A 601 -21.30 -7.53 -6.55
C SER A 601 -20.20 -6.52 -6.91
N ILE A 602 -19.26 -6.90 -7.76
CA ILE A 602 -18.13 -6.04 -8.20
C ILE A 602 -17.99 -6.10 -9.71
N LEU A 603 -17.89 -7.29 -10.29
CA LEU A 603 -17.69 -7.52 -11.72
C LEU A 603 -18.99 -8.04 -12.36
N LEU A 604 -19.15 -7.83 -13.65
CA LEU A 604 -20.31 -8.36 -14.40
C LEU A 604 -20.11 -9.85 -14.68
N ASP A 605 -20.09 -10.67 -13.63
CA ASP A 605 -19.88 -12.13 -13.68
C ASP A 605 -21.14 -12.91 -13.24
N THR A 606 -22.32 -12.45 -13.70
CA THR A 606 -23.62 -13.06 -13.40
C THR A 606 -24.19 -13.86 -14.56
N GLY A 607 -25.09 -14.78 -14.30
CA GLY A 607 -25.73 -15.65 -15.28
C GLY A 607 -24.71 -16.60 -15.92
N ASP A 608 -24.69 -16.65 -17.26
CA ASP A 608 -23.76 -17.48 -18.04
C ASP A 608 -22.41 -16.79 -18.33
N LEU A 609 -22.20 -15.55 -17.82
CA LEU A 609 -20.97 -14.81 -17.99
C LEU A 609 -19.88 -15.31 -17.03
N ASN A 610 -19.06 -16.23 -17.52
CA ASN A 610 -17.88 -16.70 -16.80
C ASN A 610 -16.65 -15.92 -17.24
N ILE A 611 -16.23 -14.97 -16.41
CA ILE A 611 -15.02 -14.19 -16.66
C ILE A 611 -13.81 -15.02 -16.25
N ASN A 612 -12.91 -15.26 -17.19
CA ASN A 612 -11.55 -15.72 -16.91
C ASN A 612 -10.57 -14.94 -17.79
N THR A 613 -9.41 -14.61 -17.23
CA THR A 613 -8.36 -13.89 -17.95
C THR A 613 -7.03 -14.57 -17.69
N TYR A 614 -6.27 -14.81 -18.76
CA TYR A 614 -4.92 -15.32 -18.65
C TYR A 614 -3.90 -14.33 -19.22
N GLU A 615 -2.71 -14.41 -18.68
CA GLU A 615 -1.53 -13.66 -19.11
C GLU A 615 -0.34 -14.60 -19.18
N TYR A 616 0.48 -14.47 -20.20
CA TYR A 616 1.78 -15.13 -20.25
C TYR A 616 2.86 -14.18 -20.75
N GLY A 617 4.07 -14.41 -20.29
CA GLY A 617 5.23 -13.62 -20.69
C GLY A 617 6.46 -14.50 -20.86
N ILE A 618 7.30 -14.13 -21.83
CA ILE A 618 8.62 -14.71 -22.04
C ILE A 618 9.62 -13.56 -21.98
N TYR A 619 10.73 -13.75 -21.30
CA TYR A 619 11.74 -12.72 -21.17
C TYR A 619 13.15 -13.31 -21.24
N GLY A 620 14.08 -12.47 -21.67
CA GLY A 620 15.49 -12.75 -21.62
C GLY A 620 16.31 -11.49 -21.44
N GLY A 621 17.45 -11.63 -20.82
CA GLY A 621 18.36 -10.54 -20.61
C GLY A 621 19.77 -11.03 -20.34
N GLY A 622 20.72 -10.11 -20.37
CA GLY A 622 22.10 -10.43 -20.06
C GLY A 622 22.84 -9.23 -19.48
N THR A 623 23.90 -9.53 -18.76
CA THR A 623 24.82 -8.56 -18.18
C THR A 623 26.22 -8.90 -18.61
N LEU A 624 26.91 -7.94 -19.22
CA LEU A 624 28.29 -7.98 -19.62
C LEU A 624 29.13 -7.08 -18.74
N GLU A 625 30.16 -7.62 -18.10
CA GLU A 625 31.11 -6.85 -17.31
C GLU A 625 32.44 -6.70 -18.03
N LEU A 626 32.91 -5.44 -18.16
CA LEU A 626 34.17 -5.08 -18.81
C LEU A 626 35.14 -4.47 -17.79
N ASP A 627 36.37 -5.04 -17.73
CA ASP A 627 37.48 -4.58 -16.87
C ASP A 627 37.06 -4.35 -15.38
N LYS A 628 36.01 -5.03 -14.90
CA LYS A 628 35.44 -4.85 -13.56
C LYS A 628 34.98 -3.40 -13.25
N ARG A 629 34.87 -2.56 -14.26
CA ARG A 629 34.55 -1.15 -14.14
C ARG A 629 33.29 -0.75 -14.89
N LEU A 630 33.00 -1.41 -15.98
CA LEU A 630 31.86 -1.09 -16.82
C LEU A 630 30.95 -2.31 -16.92
N LYS A 631 29.72 -2.16 -16.44
CA LYS A 631 28.69 -3.17 -16.53
C LYS A 631 27.57 -2.67 -17.46
N ILE A 632 27.28 -3.46 -18.48
CA ILE A 632 26.26 -3.17 -19.48
C ILE A 632 25.20 -4.27 -19.35
N SER A 633 23.97 -3.91 -19.09
CA SER A 633 22.86 -4.87 -19.00
C SER A 633 21.77 -4.52 -20.01
N GLY A 634 21.16 -5.56 -20.56
CA GLY A 634 20.03 -5.42 -21.47
C GLY A 634 19.03 -6.54 -21.26
N SER A 635 17.75 -6.23 -21.36
CA SER A 635 16.69 -7.21 -21.28
C SER A 635 15.51 -6.85 -22.16
N VAL A 636 14.77 -7.84 -22.57
CA VAL A 636 13.52 -7.69 -23.32
C VAL A 636 12.51 -8.71 -22.82
N ARG A 637 11.27 -8.26 -22.73
CA ARG A 637 10.15 -9.08 -22.34
C ARG A 637 9.00 -8.93 -23.34
N LEU A 638 8.37 -10.04 -23.68
CA LEU A 638 7.17 -10.11 -24.51
C LEU A 638 6.03 -10.65 -23.65
N ASP A 639 4.98 -9.87 -23.49
CA ASP A 639 3.78 -10.24 -22.73
C ASP A 639 2.55 -10.32 -23.62
N LYS A 640 1.65 -11.23 -23.32
CA LYS A 640 0.34 -11.38 -23.94
C LYS A 640 -0.72 -11.58 -22.86
N ASN A 641 -1.72 -10.68 -22.85
CA ASN A 641 -2.97 -10.86 -22.11
C ASN A 641 -4.05 -11.39 -23.06
N LYS A 642 -5.01 -12.14 -22.54
CA LYS A 642 -6.15 -12.70 -23.32
C LYS A 642 -6.82 -11.65 -24.21
N ASN A 643 -7.10 -10.46 -23.67
CA ASN A 643 -7.91 -9.43 -24.31
C ASN A 643 -7.08 -8.38 -25.08
N PHE A 644 -5.75 -8.31 -24.88
CA PHE A 644 -4.91 -7.29 -25.47
C PHE A 644 -3.83 -7.89 -26.37
N ASN A 645 -3.32 -7.09 -27.29
CA ASN A 645 -2.24 -7.48 -28.21
C ASN A 645 -0.92 -7.73 -27.46
N TYR A 646 0.04 -8.33 -28.16
CA TYR A 646 1.39 -8.51 -27.65
C TYR A 646 2.04 -7.16 -27.30
N LEU A 647 2.70 -7.12 -26.15
CA LEU A 647 3.39 -5.95 -25.65
C LEU A 647 4.86 -6.29 -25.38
N VAL A 648 5.75 -5.36 -25.72
CA VAL A 648 7.19 -5.52 -25.57
C VAL A 648 7.71 -4.51 -24.56
N SER A 649 8.44 -4.99 -23.56
CA SER A 649 9.08 -4.17 -22.51
C SER A 649 10.60 -4.32 -22.59
N PRO A 650 11.33 -3.42 -23.28
CA PRO A 650 12.79 -3.40 -23.29
C PRO A 650 13.33 -2.63 -22.07
N ALA A 651 14.51 -3.02 -21.60
CA ALA A 651 15.31 -2.24 -20.66
C ALA A 651 16.79 -2.36 -21.02
N ALA A 652 17.54 -1.29 -20.77
CA ALA A 652 18.99 -1.26 -20.96
C ALA A 652 19.63 -0.38 -19.89
N SER A 653 20.83 -0.73 -19.46
CA SER A 653 21.54 0.07 -18.47
C SER A 653 23.06 0.02 -18.64
N LEU A 654 23.71 1.06 -18.14
CA LEU A 654 25.16 1.21 -18.11
C LEU A 654 25.53 1.68 -16.70
N VAL A 655 26.39 0.91 -16.04
CA VAL A 655 26.95 1.23 -14.73
C VAL A 655 28.45 1.33 -14.87
N TYR A 656 29.02 2.50 -14.59
CA TYR A 656 30.43 2.76 -14.64
C TYR A 656 31.02 3.06 -13.26
N THR A 657 31.96 2.25 -12.83
CA THR A 657 32.63 2.31 -11.52
C THR A 657 34.10 2.69 -11.72
N PRO A 658 34.42 4.02 -11.89
CA PRO A 658 35.80 4.48 -12.17
C PRO A 658 36.76 4.12 -11.04
N ASN A 659 36.28 4.09 -9.80
CA ASN A 659 37.01 3.64 -8.64
C ASN A 659 36.05 2.98 -7.62
N ARG A 660 36.57 2.45 -6.51
CA ARG A 660 35.80 1.70 -5.51
C ARG A 660 34.61 2.48 -4.91
N ASP A 661 34.72 3.80 -4.84
CA ASP A 661 33.78 4.64 -4.10
C ASP A 661 32.78 5.36 -5.00
N GLN A 662 33.02 5.41 -6.31
CA GLN A 662 32.23 6.17 -7.27
C GLN A 662 31.50 5.27 -8.25
N VAL A 663 30.21 5.52 -8.43
CA VAL A 663 29.37 4.84 -9.41
C VAL A 663 28.56 5.87 -10.19
N LEU A 664 28.68 5.83 -11.52
CA LEU A 664 27.82 6.53 -12.46
C LEU A 664 26.91 5.50 -13.12
N ARG A 665 25.61 5.80 -13.19
CA ARG A 665 24.65 4.90 -13.82
C ARG A 665 23.71 5.66 -14.74
N PHE A 666 23.37 5.00 -15.84
CA PHE A 666 22.36 5.44 -16.79
C PHE A 666 21.47 4.25 -17.09
N SER A 667 20.16 4.45 -17.08
CA SER A 667 19.22 3.41 -17.44
C SER A 667 18.09 3.94 -18.30
N PHE A 668 17.64 3.08 -19.19
CA PHE A 668 16.38 3.15 -19.88
C PHE A 668 15.55 1.96 -19.44
N SER A 669 14.37 2.20 -18.92
CA SER A 669 13.45 1.16 -18.52
C SER A 669 12.06 1.40 -19.11
N SER A 670 11.32 0.33 -19.33
CA SER A 670 9.94 0.41 -19.73
C SER A 670 9.06 -0.49 -18.87
N ALA A 671 7.81 -0.05 -18.69
CA ALA A 671 6.82 -0.88 -18.05
C ALA A 671 5.48 -0.78 -18.75
N ILE A 672 4.69 -1.83 -18.56
CA ILE A 672 3.31 -1.92 -19.03
C ILE A 672 2.40 -2.23 -17.85
N ARG A 673 1.18 -1.71 -17.91
CA ARG A 673 0.08 -2.11 -17.03
C ARG A 673 -1.08 -2.60 -17.90
N ASN A 674 -1.42 -3.87 -17.76
CA ASN A 674 -2.67 -4.34 -18.33
C ASN A 674 -3.83 -3.70 -17.56
N PRO A 675 -4.93 -3.32 -18.25
CA PRO A 675 -6.16 -2.96 -17.56
C PRO A 675 -6.55 -4.05 -16.54
N THR A 676 -6.88 -3.65 -15.33
CA THR A 676 -7.33 -4.57 -14.27
C THR A 676 -8.63 -5.27 -14.64
N LEU A 677 -9.04 -6.27 -13.88
CA LEU A 677 -10.38 -6.87 -14.05
C LEU A 677 -11.47 -5.81 -13.86
N ALA A 678 -11.26 -4.83 -12.96
CA ALA A 678 -12.17 -3.72 -12.78
C ALA A 678 -12.20 -2.80 -14.01
N ASP A 679 -11.04 -2.41 -14.57
CA ASP A 679 -11.00 -1.58 -15.79
C ASP A 679 -11.72 -2.26 -16.98
N GLN A 680 -11.78 -3.60 -17.00
CA GLN A 680 -12.36 -4.39 -18.09
C GLN A 680 -13.83 -4.76 -17.85
N TYR A 681 -14.23 -5.15 -16.63
CA TYR A 681 -15.49 -5.83 -16.34
C TYR A 681 -16.25 -5.28 -15.14
N LEU A 682 -15.83 -4.15 -14.54
CA LEU A 682 -16.52 -3.54 -13.41
C LEU A 682 -17.99 -3.29 -13.77
N PHE A 683 -18.87 -3.57 -12.85
CA PHE A 683 -20.24 -3.11 -12.85
C PHE A 683 -20.65 -2.91 -11.38
N TYR A 684 -20.45 -1.69 -10.92
CA TYR A 684 -20.60 -1.38 -9.51
C TYR A 684 -21.43 -0.11 -9.30
N ASN A 685 -22.58 -0.24 -8.62
CA ASN A 685 -23.43 0.87 -8.29
C ASN A 685 -22.93 1.54 -6.99
N VAL A 686 -22.52 2.80 -7.10
CA VAL A 686 -22.09 3.63 -5.96
C VAL A 686 -23.20 4.59 -5.51
N GLY A 687 -24.44 4.36 -5.95
CA GLY A 687 -25.63 5.13 -5.61
C GLY A 687 -25.90 6.27 -6.58
N ARG A 688 -24.97 7.17 -6.80
CA ARG A 688 -25.14 8.34 -7.70
C ARG A 688 -24.69 8.06 -9.13
N ALA A 689 -23.85 7.06 -9.33
CA ALA A 689 -23.41 6.61 -10.65
C ALA A 689 -23.22 5.09 -10.66
N ILE A 690 -23.15 4.51 -11.85
CA ILE A 690 -22.68 3.14 -12.06
C ILE A 690 -21.26 3.21 -12.62
N LEU A 691 -20.32 2.59 -11.94
CA LEU A 691 -18.95 2.43 -12.39
C LEU A 691 -18.88 1.24 -13.34
N ILE A 692 -18.35 1.44 -14.56
CA ILE A 692 -18.34 0.43 -15.60
C ILE A 692 -16.94 0.21 -16.15
N GLY A 693 -16.56 -1.08 -16.28
CA GLY A 693 -15.42 -1.50 -17.06
C GLY A 693 -15.69 -1.33 -18.57
N ASN A 694 -14.62 -1.15 -19.35
CA ASN A 694 -14.75 -0.76 -20.75
C ASN A 694 -13.93 -1.64 -21.70
N LEU A 695 -14.19 -2.94 -21.71
CA LEU A 695 -13.49 -3.83 -22.64
C LEU A 695 -13.86 -3.61 -24.11
N ASN A 696 -15.12 -3.27 -24.40
CA ASN A 696 -15.69 -3.25 -25.75
C ASN A 696 -16.01 -1.85 -26.30
N GLY A 697 -15.82 -0.80 -25.51
CA GLY A 697 -16.27 0.56 -25.84
C GLY A 697 -17.67 0.85 -25.31
N PHE A 698 -17.98 2.14 -25.22
CA PHE A 698 -19.27 2.66 -24.81
C PHE A 698 -19.69 3.79 -25.75
N SER A 699 -20.90 3.75 -26.28
CA SER A 699 -21.37 4.75 -27.27
C SER A 699 -22.56 5.54 -26.75
N ASP A 700 -22.79 6.70 -27.37
CA ASP A 700 -23.97 7.54 -27.19
C ASP A 700 -24.16 8.07 -25.75
N LEU A 701 -23.08 8.34 -25.02
CA LEU A 701 -23.16 9.03 -23.75
C LEU A 701 -23.30 10.54 -23.93
N LEU A 702 -24.16 11.18 -23.13
CA LEU A 702 -24.28 12.64 -23.06
C LEU A 702 -23.23 13.23 -22.10
N THR A 703 -22.69 14.39 -22.48
CA THR A 703 -21.93 15.20 -21.52
C THR A 703 -22.87 15.76 -20.44
N ILE A 704 -22.37 15.87 -19.20
CA ILE A 704 -23.15 16.41 -18.08
C ILE A 704 -23.57 17.87 -18.37
N GLU A 705 -22.67 18.66 -18.97
CA GLU A 705 -22.88 20.06 -19.32
C GLU A 705 -23.98 20.24 -20.33
N SER A 706 -23.99 19.43 -21.39
CA SER A 706 -25.02 19.50 -22.43
C SER A 706 -26.38 19.09 -21.89
N LEU A 707 -26.46 18.07 -21.04
CA LEU A 707 -27.71 17.68 -20.39
C LEU A 707 -28.25 18.80 -19.46
N ARG A 708 -27.37 19.45 -18.69
CA ARG A 708 -27.72 20.60 -17.83
C ARG A 708 -28.27 21.76 -18.68
N THR A 709 -27.60 22.08 -19.79
CA THR A 709 -28.04 23.09 -20.74
C THR A 709 -29.42 22.74 -21.31
N TYR A 710 -29.63 21.49 -21.75
CA TYR A 710 -30.92 21.00 -22.22
C TYR A 710 -32.04 21.15 -21.19
N LEU A 711 -31.76 20.81 -19.92
CA LEU A 711 -32.76 20.92 -18.85
C LEU A 711 -33.26 22.36 -18.67
N THR A 712 -32.44 23.35 -19.02
CA THR A 712 -32.77 24.79 -18.99
C THR A 712 -33.44 25.23 -20.28
N THR A 713 -32.88 24.91 -21.44
CA THR A 713 -33.30 25.42 -22.74
C THR A 713 -34.41 24.61 -23.39
N ARG A 714 -34.52 23.33 -23.08
CA ARG A 714 -35.39 22.32 -23.69
C ARG A 714 -35.14 22.14 -25.19
N ASN A 715 -33.97 22.55 -25.67
CA ASN A 715 -33.55 22.42 -27.05
C ASN A 715 -32.63 21.20 -27.21
N ARG A 716 -33.08 20.20 -27.97
CA ARG A 716 -32.29 18.98 -28.18
C ARG A 716 -30.99 19.18 -28.95
N ASN A 717 -30.84 20.25 -29.68
CA ASN A 717 -29.62 20.59 -30.39
C ASN A 717 -28.49 20.97 -29.43
N ASP A 718 -28.80 21.20 -28.15
CA ASP A 718 -27.83 21.50 -27.12
C ASP A 718 -27.24 20.21 -26.50
N LEU A 719 -27.78 19.03 -26.85
CA LEU A 719 -27.28 17.74 -26.38
C LEU A 719 -26.04 17.33 -27.18
N GLU A 720 -24.94 17.09 -26.49
CA GLU A 720 -23.66 16.62 -27.04
C GLU A 720 -23.40 15.18 -26.63
N TYR A 721 -23.31 14.31 -27.63
CA TYR A 721 -23.02 12.88 -27.45
C TYR A 721 -21.54 12.60 -27.71
N PHE A 722 -20.98 11.64 -26.97
CA PHE A 722 -19.61 11.16 -27.14
C PHE A 722 -19.52 9.66 -26.95
N ASP A 723 -18.48 9.07 -27.54
CA ASP A 723 -18.15 7.66 -27.43
C ASP A 723 -16.87 7.48 -26.58
N VAL A 724 -16.80 6.41 -25.80
CA VAL A 724 -15.60 6.00 -25.08
C VAL A 724 -15.01 4.77 -25.77
N ALA A 725 -13.81 4.91 -26.33
CA ALA A 725 -13.12 3.82 -27.02
C ALA A 725 -12.78 2.66 -26.06
N PRO A 726 -12.65 1.41 -26.55
CA PRO A 726 -12.23 0.28 -25.77
C PRO A 726 -10.93 0.54 -25.04
N ILE A 727 -10.83 0.06 -23.77
CA ILE A 727 -9.68 0.25 -22.91
C ILE A 727 -8.41 -0.42 -23.48
N ARG A 728 -7.26 0.21 -23.30
CA ARG A 728 -5.95 -0.26 -23.76
C ARG A 728 -4.95 -0.30 -22.61
N PRO A 729 -3.90 -1.16 -22.69
CA PRO A 729 -2.81 -1.18 -21.71
C PRO A 729 -2.03 0.14 -21.66
N GLU A 730 -1.74 0.60 -20.44
CA GLU A 730 -0.84 1.73 -20.18
C GLU A 730 0.61 1.35 -20.47
N LYS A 731 1.40 2.34 -20.88
CA LYS A 731 2.84 2.20 -21.11
C LYS A 731 3.61 3.34 -20.50
N VAL A 732 4.73 3.04 -19.88
CA VAL A 732 5.69 4.06 -19.43
C VAL A 732 7.09 3.72 -19.94
N ARG A 733 7.86 4.76 -20.28
CA ARG A 733 9.27 4.71 -20.59
C ARG A 733 9.98 5.72 -19.73
N THR A 734 11.03 5.28 -19.02
CA THR A 734 11.78 6.14 -18.10
C THR A 734 13.23 6.15 -18.46
N LEU A 735 13.81 7.33 -18.51
CA LEU A 735 15.26 7.58 -18.55
C LEU A 735 15.70 7.97 -17.15
N GLU A 736 16.74 7.34 -16.63
CA GLU A 736 17.29 7.64 -15.32
C GLU A 736 18.81 7.84 -15.41
N ALA A 737 19.33 8.84 -14.69
CA ALA A 737 20.75 9.06 -14.47
C ALA A 737 21.01 9.15 -12.96
N GLY A 738 22.04 8.46 -12.48
CA GLY A 738 22.36 8.41 -11.07
C GLY A 738 23.86 8.51 -10.79
N TYR A 739 24.17 9.06 -9.63
CA TYR A 739 25.53 9.17 -9.11
C TYR A 739 25.57 8.71 -7.67
N ARG A 740 26.46 7.78 -7.33
CA ARG A 740 26.74 7.33 -5.96
C ARG A 740 28.19 7.52 -5.65
N ASN A 741 28.46 7.97 -4.43
CA ASN A 741 29.84 8.11 -3.94
C ASN A 741 29.91 8.03 -2.43
N THR A 742 31.03 7.48 -1.92
CA THR A 742 31.38 7.53 -0.51
C THR A 742 32.58 8.48 -0.33
N PHE A 743 32.33 9.64 0.30
CA PHE A 743 33.38 10.63 0.55
C PHE A 743 34.00 10.39 1.93
N PHE A 744 35.33 10.39 1.97
CA PHE A 744 36.11 10.31 3.22
C PHE A 744 35.79 9.07 4.06
N ASP A 745 35.36 7.96 3.43
CA ASP A 745 34.91 6.72 4.08
C ASP A 745 33.78 6.90 5.13
N LYS A 746 33.07 8.02 5.08
CA LYS A 746 32.06 8.40 6.10
C LYS A 746 30.77 8.99 5.55
N LEU A 747 30.82 9.66 4.41
CA LEU A 747 29.65 10.29 3.83
C LEU A 747 29.24 9.58 2.54
N TYR A 748 28.24 8.75 2.62
CA TYR A 748 27.59 8.16 1.44
C TYR A 748 26.58 9.15 0.86
N VAL A 749 26.59 9.31 -0.45
CA VAL A 749 25.63 10.15 -1.20
C VAL A 749 25.11 9.37 -2.40
N ASP A 750 23.80 9.36 -2.61
CA ASP A 750 23.11 8.79 -3.77
C ASP A 750 22.17 9.84 -4.37
N ALA A 751 22.47 10.35 -5.54
CA ALA A 751 21.66 11.31 -6.27
C ALA A 751 21.12 10.69 -7.56
N THR A 752 19.87 10.96 -7.89
CA THR A 752 19.17 10.41 -9.05
C THR A 752 18.31 11.46 -9.71
N TYR A 753 18.26 11.46 -11.02
CA TYR A 753 17.30 12.22 -11.83
C TYR A 753 16.59 11.25 -12.77
N TYR A 754 15.26 11.39 -12.91
CA TYR A 754 14.47 10.62 -13.86
C TYR A 754 13.56 11.51 -14.71
N TYR A 755 13.24 11.02 -15.93
CA TYR A 755 12.25 11.58 -16.81
C TYR A 755 11.42 10.45 -17.43
N SER A 756 10.09 10.52 -17.26
CA SER A 756 9.15 9.46 -17.68
C SER A 756 8.16 9.96 -18.69
N PHE A 757 7.83 9.10 -19.68
CA PHE A 757 6.84 9.31 -20.73
C PHE A 757 5.73 8.27 -20.57
N TYR A 758 4.50 8.70 -20.35
CA TYR A 758 3.33 7.84 -20.20
C TYR A 758 2.46 7.95 -21.44
N GLN A 759 1.96 6.82 -21.92
CA GLN A 759 1.03 6.70 -23.04
C GLN A 759 -0.14 5.81 -22.66
N ASP A 760 -1.32 6.09 -23.25
CA ASP A 760 -2.56 5.35 -22.97
C ASP A 760 -2.90 5.32 -21.47
N PHE A 761 -2.66 6.41 -20.74
CA PHE A 761 -2.90 6.49 -19.29
C PHE A 761 -4.37 6.17 -18.98
N ILE A 762 -4.63 5.27 -18.03
CA ILE A 762 -5.99 4.86 -17.70
C ILE A 762 -6.54 5.76 -16.60
N GLY A 763 -7.65 6.39 -16.90
CA GLY A 763 -8.51 7.15 -16.02
C GLY A 763 -9.97 6.83 -16.32
N TYR A 764 -10.85 7.83 -16.23
CA TYR A 764 -12.29 7.64 -16.38
C TYR A 764 -12.94 8.80 -17.12
N ASN A 765 -13.96 8.50 -17.94
CA ASN A 765 -14.90 9.46 -18.44
C ASN A 765 -16.23 9.34 -17.70
N ILE A 766 -16.88 10.47 -17.43
CA ILE A 766 -18.23 10.53 -16.86
C ILE A 766 -19.20 10.97 -17.94
N GLY A 767 -20.22 10.18 -18.14
CA GLY A 767 -21.29 10.48 -19.09
C GLY A 767 -22.65 10.06 -18.57
N VAL A 768 -23.70 10.48 -19.26
CA VAL A 768 -25.07 10.22 -18.87
C VAL A 768 -25.81 9.50 -19.99
N ASP A 769 -26.49 8.41 -19.66
CA ASP A 769 -27.53 7.83 -20.50
C ASP A 769 -28.89 8.43 -20.11
N ALA A 770 -29.56 9.08 -21.04
CA ALA A 770 -30.83 9.69 -20.79
C ALA A 770 -31.86 9.29 -21.86
N ALA A 771 -33.03 8.82 -21.41
CA ALA A 771 -34.15 8.49 -22.25
C ALA A 771 -35.16 9.64 -22.28
N PHE A 772 -35.68 9.93 -23.44
CA PHE A 772 -36.65 11.02 -23.65
C PHE A 772 -37.88 10.51 -24.41
N GLU A 773 -39.06 10.69 -23.86
CA GLU A 773 -40.33 10.32 -24.53
C GLU A 773 -40.84 11.41 -25.50
N THR A 774 -40.52 12.67 -25.23
CA THR A 774 -40.97 13.81 -26.08
C THR A 774 -39.78 14.67 -26.49
N LEU A 775 -39.96 15.45 -27.57
CA LEU A 775 -38.89 16.28 -28.14
C LEU A 775 -38.41 17.42 -27.21
N THR A 776 -39.26 17.89 -26.30
CA THR A 776 -39.00 19.03 -25.41
C THR A 776 -39.23 18.67 -23.92
N GLY A 777 -39.60 17.42 -23.66
CA GLY A 777 -39.91 16.95 -22.30
C GLY A 777 -38.69 16.73 -21.47
N SER A 778 -38.84 16.64 -20.14
CA SER A 778 -37.80 16.16 -19.24
C SER A 778 -37.44 14.72 -19.59
N PRO A 779 -36.20 14.30 -19.40
CA PRO A 779 -35.83 12.91 -19.58
C PRO A 779 -36.62 12.02 -18.59
N THR A 780 -37.09 10.88 -19.06
CA THR A 780 -37.86 9.90 -18.25
C THR A 780 -36.95 8.97 -17.48
N ARG A 781 -35.69 8.81 -17.94
CA ARG A 781 -34.63 8.08 -17.27
C ARG A 781 -33.33 8.86 -17.44
N VAL A 782 -32.57 8.96 -16.36
CA VAL A 782 -31.22 9.54 -16.34
C VAL A 782 -30.34 8.62 -15.49
N GLN A 783 -29.27 8.10 -16.08
CA GLN A 783 -28.31 7.26 -15.39
C GLN A 783 -26.90 7.78 -15.68
N ALA A 784 -26.20 8.20 -14.64
CA ALA A 784 -24.78 8.56 -14.75
C ALA A 784 -23.91 7.31 -14.77
N TYR A 785 -22.94 7.32 -15.65
CA TYR A 785 -21.92 6.28 -15.78
C TYR A 785 -20.53 6.88 -15.65
N ARG A 786 -19.65 6.19 -14.93
CA ARG A 786 -18.22 6.43 -14.91
C ARG A 786 -17.53 5.28 -15.60
N VAL A 787 -17.01 5.53 -16.80
CA VAL A 787 -16.51 4.53 -17.73
C VAL A 787 -14.99 4.57 -17.77
N ALA A 788 -14.31 3.44 -17.62
CA ALA A 788 -12.86 3.36 -17.75
C ALA A 788 -12.42 3.79 -19.17
N ALA A 789 -11.42 4.64 -19.26
CA ALA A 789 -10.97 5.24 -20.51
C ALA A 789 -9.47 5.53 -20.50
N ASN A 790 -8.86 5.60 -21.70
CA ASN A 790 -7.47 6.00 -21.85
C ASN A 790 -7.36 7.48 -22.21
N ALA A 791 -6.42 8.18 -21.59
CA ALA A 791 -6.03 9.52 -22.02
C ALA A 791 -5.50 9.50 -23.47
N VAL A 792 -5.84 10.51 -24.23
CA VAL A 792 -5.40 10.69 -25.62
C VAL A 792 -4.01 11.31 -25.64
N ASP A 793 -3.76 12.25 -24.73
CA ASP A 793 -2.51 12.97 -24.66
C ASP A 793 -1.41 12.17 -23.95
N GLN A 794 -0.15 12.42 -24.36
CA GLN A 794 1.02 11.90 -23.67
C GLN A 794 1.25 12.71 -22.39
N VAL A 795 1.42 11.99 -21.28
CA VAL A 795 1.74 12.56 -19.97
C VAL A 795 3.23 12.40 -19.71
N THR A 796 3.89 13.42 -19.19
CA THR A 796 5.30 13.34 -18.78
C THR A 796 5.51 13.78 -17.35
N THR A 797 6.42 13.09 -16.66
CA THR A 797 6.86 13.46 -15.32
C THR A 797 8.37 13.54 -15.24
N GLN A 798 8.88 14.31 -14.29
CA GLN A 798 10.30 14.33 -13.96
C GLN A 798 10.48 14.44 -12.45
N GLY A 799 11.63 13.99 -11.98
CA GLY A 799 12.00 14.13 -10.60
C GLY A 799 13.49 14.04 -10.35
N PHE A 800 13.86 14.55 -9.21
CA PHE A 800 15.22 14.54 -8.70
C PHE A 800 15.20 14.12 -7.24
N SER A 801 16.12 13.26 -6.85
CA SER A 801 16.27 12.87 -5.47
C SER A 801 17.73 12.81 -5.05
N ILE A 802 17.99 13.11 -3.78
CA ILE A 802 19.29 12.94 -3.16
C ILE A 802 19.11 12.33 -1.78
N GLY A 803 19.87 11.28 -1.51
CA GLY A 803 19.98 10.65 -0.20
C GLY A 803 21.42 10.74 0.32
N SER A 804 21.59 10.87 1.61
CA SER A 804 22.90 10.90 2.25
C SER A 804 22.87 10.19 3.59
N SER A 805 24.00 9.52 3.93
CA SER A 805 24.23 8.95 5.24
C SER A 805 25.63 9.32 5.70
N TYR A 806 25.72 9.98 6.85
CA TYR A 806 26.99 10.37 7.45
C TYR A 806 27.25 9.58 8.73
N TYR A 807 28.31 8.80 8.71
CA TYR A 807 28.73 7.93 9.82
C TYR A 807 29.76 8.69 10.68
N PHE A 808 29.42 8.95 11.94
CA PHE A 808 30.30 9.65 12.88
C PHE A 808 30.41 8.93 14.21
N GLY A 809 31.63 8.94 14.76
CA GLY A 809 31.94 8.03 15.84
C GLY A 809 31.91 6.57 15.35
N GLN A 810 31.67 5.65 16.27
CA GLN A 810 31.51 4.21 15.95
C GLN A 810 30.06 3.76 15.96
N ASN A 811 29.16 4.62 16.45
CA ASN A 811 27.83 4.22 16.89
C ASN A 811 26.70 5.14 16.37
N TYR A 812 27.02 6.19 15.61
CA TYR A 812 26.02 7.18 15.21
C TYR A 812 25.93 7.34 13.68
N VAL A 813 24.71 7.48 13.20
CA VAL A 813 24.44 7.77 11.79
C VAL A 813 23.49 8.97 11.71
N LEU A 814 23.85 9.97 10.90
CA LEU A 814 22.96 11.03 10.46
C LEU A 814 22.57 10.73 9.02
N ASN A 815 21.30 10.51 8.75
CA ASN A 815 20.77 10.24 7.44
C ASN A 815 19.78 11.32 7.01
N GLY A 816 19.65 11.50 5.71
CA GLY A 816 18.65 12.41 5.17
C GLY A 816 18.42 12.16 3.70
N ASN A 817 17.22 12.49 3.25
CA ASN A 817 16.91 12.49 1.83
C ASN A 817 15.97 13.64 1.48
N TYR A 818 16.03 14.05 0.23
CA TYR A 818 15.13 15.01 -0.38
C TYR A 818 14.66 14.45 -1.73
N SER A 819 13.40 14.65 -2.05
CA SER A 819 12.81 14.29 -3.33
C SER A 819 11.97 15.43 -3.88
N PHE A 820 12.12 15.65 -5.19
CA PHE A 820 11.32 16.55 -6.00
C PHE A 820 10.63 15.75 -7.09
N ASN A 821 9.31 15.93 -7.26
CA ASN A 821 8.52 15.29 -8.31
C ASN A 821 7.63 16.33 -8.98
N GLN A 822 7.51 16.24 -10.29
CA GLN A 822 6.71 17.17 -11.07
C GLN A 822 6.00 16.47 -12.22
N LEU A 823 4.72 16.74 -12.36
CA LEU A 823 3.95 16.48 -13.57
C LEU A 823 4.20 17.65 -14.55
N ASN A 824 4.72 17.36 -15.75
CA ASN A 824 5.09 18.42 -16.72
C ASN A 824 3.97 18.75 -17.69
N SER A 825 3.06 17.80 -17.95
CA SER A 825 2.03 17.96 -18.97
C SER A 825 0.82 18.66 -18.38
N ILE A 826 0.44 19.80 -18.98
CA ILE A 826 -0.90 20.34 -18.84
C ILE A 826 -1.67 19.78 -20.04
N SER A 827 -2.59 18.86 -19.80
CA SER A 827 -3.44 18.27 -20.83
C SER A 827 -4.81 18.93 -20.82
N ASN A 828 -5.39 19.15 -22.00
CA ASN A 828 -6.80 19.46 -22.15
C ASN A 828 -7.67 18.19 -22.27
N ASP A 829 -7.06 17.02 -22.10
CA ASP A 829 -7.74 15.73 -22.08
C ASP A 829 -8.70 15.69 -20.87
N PRO A 830 -9.98 15.31 -21.06
CA PRO A 830 -10.91 15.18 -19.95
C PRO A 830 -10.49 14.13 -18.92
N ILE A 831 -9.58 13.21 -19.30
CA ILE A 831 -8.99 12.23 -18.37
C ILE A 831 -7.76 12.85 -17.71
N ILE A 832 -7.95 13.43 -16.56
CA ILE A 832 -6.87 14.04 -15.78
C ILE A 832 -6.19 12.95 -14.97
N PRO A 833 -4.88 12.72 -15.15
CA PRO A 833 -4.16 11.79 -14.31
C PRO A 833 -4.04 12.37 -12.88
N ALA A 834 -4.61 11.67 -11.91
CA ALA A 834 -4.46 12.00 -10.49
C ALA A 834 -3.00 11.79 -10.07
N PHE A 835 -2.20 12.86 -10.08
CA PHE A 835 -0.77 12.76 -9.74
C PHE A 835 -0.56 12.49 -8.26
N ASN A 836 -1.35 13.08 -7.38
CA ASN A 836 -1.44 12.84 -5.93
C ASN A 836 -0.08 12.74 -5.21
N THR A 837 0.90 13.49 -5.68
CA THR A 837 2.27 13.39 -5.21
C THR A 837 2.78 14.78 -4.82
N PRO A 838 3.34 14.95 -3.61
CA PRO A 838 3.90 16.22 -3.18
C PRO A 838 5.07 16.62 -4.07
N LYS A 839 5.15 17.91 -4.41
CA LYS A 839 6.24 18.44 -5.24
C LYS A 839 7.58 18.35 -4.53
N HIS A 840 7.60 18.63 -3.23
CA HIS A 840 8.79 18.59 -2.39
C HIS A 840 8.54 17.74 -1.15
N LYS A 841 9.51 16.93 -0.77
CA LYS A 841 9.54 16.24 0.52
C LYS A 841 10.96 15.99 0.97
N TYR A 842 11.17 15.93 2.28
CA TYR A 842 12.45 15.55 2.85
C TYR A 842 12.29 14.81 4.18
N ASN A 843 13.29 13.99 4.47
CA ASN A 843 13.46 13.30 5.74
C ASN A 843 14.85 13.62 6.28
N ILE A 844 14.95 13.78 7.59
CA ILE A 844 16.22 13.93 8.32
C ILE A 844 16.13 13.05 9.56
N GLY A 845 17.09 12.14 9.72
CA GLY A 845 17.11 11.20 10.83
C GLY A 845 18.47 11.11 11.50
N ILE A 846 18.47 10.82 12.78
CA ILE A 846 19.66 10.48 13.56
C ILE A 846 19.40 9.21 14.33
N SER A 847 20.34 8.28 14.25
CA SER A 847 20.29 7.03 15.01
C SER A 847 21.59 6.77 15.75
N GLY A 848 21.46 6.07 16.85
CA GLY A 848 22.58 5.59 17.65
C GLY A 848 22.35 4.17 18.11
N ARG A 849 23.42 3.36 18.16
CA ARG A 849 23.35 1.92 18.41
C ARG A 849 24.50 1.49 19.31
N ASP A 850 24.34 0.38 20.03
CA ASP A 850 25.37 -0.16 20.96
C ASP A 850 25.92 0.86 21.97
N LEU A 851 25.05 1.73 22.47
CA LEU A 851 25.41 2.77 23.39
C LEU A 851 25.42 2.23 24.83
N ALA A 852 26.45 2.57 25.59
CA ALA A 852 26.46 2.38 27.02
C ALA A 852 25.91 3.61 27.73
N VAL A 853 24.66 3.58 28.17
CA VAL A 853 24.01 4.68 28.88
C VAL A 853 24.08 4.47 30.38
N ASN A 854 24.53 5.46 31.14
CA ASN A 854 24.44 5.49 32.58
C ASN A 854 23.31 6.41 33.02
N PHE A 855 22.27 5.83 33.61
CA PHE A 855 21.12 6.61 34.10
C PHE A 855 20.78 6.21 35.53
N LEU A 856 20.71 7.14 36.43
CA LEU A 856 20.42 6.95 37.87
C LEU A 856 21.36 5.92 38.54
N GLY A 857 22.64 5.86 38.13
CA GLY A 857 23.60 4.89 38.66
C GLY A 857 23.51 3.48 38.10
N LEU A 858 22.53 3.23 37.19
CA LEU A 858 22.39 1.97 36.47
C LEU A 858 23.07 2.07 35.11
N LYS A 859 23.76 1.02 34.69
CA LYS A 859 24.39 0.89 33.38
C LYS A 859 23.45 0.13 32.46
N PHE A 860 23.10 0.75 31.35
CA PHE A 860 22.30 0.18 30.28
C PHE A 860 23.23 -0.05 29.07
N PRO A 861 23.86 -1.21 28.94
CA PRO A 861 24.61 -1.55 27.71
C PRO A 861 23.61 -1.87 26.58
N ASP A 862 24.09 -1.81 25.35
CA ASP A 862 23.32 -2.19 24.16
C ASP A 862 22.00 -1.38 24.02
N PHE A 863 22.10 -0.09 24.33
CA PHE A 863 21.02 0.87 24.15
C PHE A 863 21.08 1.46 22.72
N GLY A 864 19.93 1.66 22.10
CA GLY A 864 19.82 2.30 20.81
C GLY A 864 18.71 3.35 20.78
N PHE A 865 18.78 4.24 19.81
CA PHE A 865 17.70 5.18 19.51
C PHE A 865 17.65 5.47 18.02
N ASN A 866 16.48 5.89 17.55
CA ASN A 866 16.26 6.39 16.20
C ASN A 866 15.22 7.51 16.24
N VAL A 867 15.54 8.65 15.66
CA VAL A 867 14.66 9.82 15.54
C VAL A 867 14.65 10.25 14.07
N ASN A 868 13.47 10.38 13.49
CA ASN A 868 13.30 10.76 12.10
C ASN A 868 12.25 11.87 11.98
N TYR A 869 12.63 12.99 11.38
CA TYR A 869 11.76 14.09 11.04
C TYR A 869 11.44 14.07 9.55
N LYS A 870 10.15 14.18 9.21
CA LYS A 870 9.63 14.23 7.84
C LYS A 870 8.90 15.54 7.61
N TRP A 871 9.09 16.13 6.45
CA TRP A 871 8.28 17.22 5.95
C TRP A 871 7.79 16.90 4.53
N ILE A 872 6.52 17.16 4.28
CA ILE A 872 5.82 16.86 3.03
C ILE A 872 5.07 18.11 2.60
N ASP A 873 5.30 18.53 1.36
CA ASP A 873 4.64 19.69 0.78
C ASP A 873 3.15 19.42 0.53
N GLY A 874 2.34 20.51 0.56
CA GLY A 874 0.92 20.42 0.27
C GLY A 874 0.64 20.17 -1.20
N PHE A 875 -0.44 19.47 -1.47
CA PHE A 875 -0.88 19.17 -2.84
C PHE A 875 -2.40 18.96 -2.90
N ILE A 876 -2.96 19.01 -4.11
CA ILE A 876 -4.35 18.59 -4.35
C ILE A 876 -4.34 17.07 -4.44
N PHE A 877 -5.13 16.44 -3.59
CA PHE A 877 -5.45 15.02 -3.70
C PHE A 877 -6.72 14.86 -4.54
N GLU A 878 -6.62 14.18 -5.65
CA GLU A 878 -7.72 13.88 -6.57
C GLU A 878 -8.13 12.42 -6.37
N GLY A 879 -9.28 12.23 -5.73
CA GLY A 879 -9.94 10.94 -5.55
C GLY A 879 -11.23 10.87 -6.38
N SER A 880 -12.30 10.31 -5.80
CA SER A 880 -13.65 10.53 -6.32
C SER A 880 -14.07 11.99 -6.08
N PRO A 881 -15.16 12.48 -6.70
CA PRO A 881 -15.66 13.84 -6.44
C PRO A 881 -15.84 14.14 -4.94
N GLN A 882 -16.31 13.16 -4.16
CA GLN A 882 -16.48 13.26 -2.71
C GLN A 882 -15.13 13.40 -1.96
N PHE A 883 -14.06 12.80 -2.48
CA PHE A 883 -12.76 12.70 -1.81
C PHE A 883 -11.65 13.39 -2.61
N THR A 884 -11.97 14.54 -3.21
CA THR A 884 -11.02 15.45 -3.85
C THR A 884 -10.86 16.71 -3.01
N GLY A 885 -9.64 17.15 -2.77
CA GLY A 885 -9.38 18.36 -1.99
C GLY A 885 -7.92 18.61 -1.65
N ILE A 886 -7.67 19.67 -0.92
CA ILE A 886 -6.32 20.13 -0.58
C ILE A 886 -5.81 19.39 0.66
N ILE A 887 -4.67 18.72 0.52
CA ILE A 887 -3.85 18.27 1.65
C ILE A 887 -2.84 19.36 1.93
N PRO A 888 -2.89 20.04 3.10
CA PRO A 888 -1.91 21.08 3.45
C PRO A 888 -0.53 20.47 3.72
N SER A 889 0.52 21.28 3.61
CA SER A 889 1.88 20.85 4.00
C SER A 889 1.90 20.43 5.47
N TYR A 890 2.59 19.33 5.75
CA TYR A 890 2.67 18.79 7.10
C TYR A 890 4.05 18.24 7.44
N ASN A 891 4.28 18.05 8.73
CA ASN A 891 5.48 17.39 9.23
C ASN A 891 5.13 16.34 10.29
N MET A 892 6.03 15.38 10.46
CA MET A 892 5.93 14.33 11.47
C MET A 892 7.31 14.08 12.07
N LEU A 893 7.33 13.80 13.37
CA LEU A 893 8.51 13.36 14.09
C LEU A 893 8.26 11.96 14.61
N ASP A 894 9.01 10.98 14.10
CA ASP A 894 8.99 9.61 14.58
C ASP A 894 10.20 9.38 15.47
N ALA A 895 10.03 8.72 16.60
CA ALA A 895 11.13 8.45 17.53
C ALA A 895 10.98 7.10 18.23
N GLN A 896 12.11 6.47 18.49
CA GLN A 896 12.14 5.26 19.31
C GLN A 896 13.44 5.18 20.10
N ILE A 897 13.38 4.45 21.23
CA ILE A 897 14.50 3.95 21.97
C ILE A 897 14.37 2.44 22.12
N ASN A 898 15.49 1.74 22.11
CA ASN A 898 15.50 0.30 22.34
C ASN A 898 16.62 -0.06 23.32
N TRP A 899 16.41 -1.17 24.02
CA TRP A 899 17.38 -1.72 24.97
C TRP A 899 17.37 -3.22 24.86
N GLN A 900 18.52 -3.78 24.49
CA GLN A 900 18.72 -5.22 24.41
C GLN A 900 19.29 -5.76 25.72
N VAL A 901 18.57 -6.67 26.36
CA VAL A 901 19.01 -7.37 27.59
C VAL A 901 19.45 -8.77 27.21
N LYS A 902 20.74 -8.91 26.89
CA LYS A 902 21.34 -10.17 26.39
C LYS A 902 21.19 -11.35 27.36
N THR A 903 21.18 -11.09 28.68
CA THR A 903 21.03 -12.13 29.69
C THR A 903 19.70 -12.90 29.60
N ILE A 904 18.66 -12.24 29.12
CA ILE A 904 17.32 -12.85 28.97
C ILE A 904 16.91 -12.92 27.48
N ASN A 905 17.82 -12.67 26.53
CA ASN A 905 17.57 -12.67 25.09
C ASN A 905 16.36 -11.81 24.69
N THR A 906 16.18 -10.64 25.30
CA THR A 906 15.01 -9.81 25.14
C THR A 906 15.37 -8.38 24.76
N THR A 907 14.71 -7.85 23.74
CA THR A 907 14.79 -6.44 23.36
C THR A 907 13.51 -5.75 23.76
N PHE A 908 13.63 -4.66 24.52
CA PHE A 908 12.54 -3.74 24.83
C PHE A 908 12.63 -2.54 23.91
N LYS A 909 11.50 -2.07 23.39
CA LYS A 909 11.42 -0.92 22.50
C LYS A 909 10.24 -0.02 22.93
N LEU A 910 10.53 1.25 23.14
CA LEU A 910 9.54 2.30 23.34
C LEU A 910 9.64 3.26 22.18
N GLY A 911 8.54 3.46 21.47
CA GLY A 911 8.52 4.32 20.27
C GLY A 911 7.20 5.03 20.09
N ALA A 912 7.21 6.01 19.20
CA ALA A 912 6.02 6.68 18.72
C ALA A 912 6.19 7.12 17.27
N SER A 913 5.21 6.80 16.43
CA SER A 913 5.00 7.48 15.16
C SER A 913 4.32 8.82 15.45
N ASN A 914 4.70 9.89 14.72
CA ASN A 914 4.14 11.22 14.88
C ASN A 914 4.13 11.69 16.36
N LEU A 915 5.29 11.63 17.02
CA LEU A 915 5.46 11.89 18.44
C LEU A 915 4.82 13.23 18.89
N LEU A 916 4.87 14.24 18.01
CA LEU A 916 4.33 15.58 18.30
C LEU A 916 2.80 15.65 18.15
N ASN A 917 2.16 14.56 17.74
CA ASN A 917 0.70 14.47 17.51
C ASN A 917 0.18 15.54 16.53
N ASN A 918 0.91 15.78 15.46
CA ASN A 918 0.46 16.66 14.40
C ASN A 918 -0.60 15.96 13.56
N MET A 919 -1.87 16.30 13.79
CA MET A 919 -3.02 15.64 13.11
C MET A 919 -3.05 16.04 11.64
N THR A 920 -2.78 15.09 10.75
CA THR A 920 -2.62 15.34 9.31
C THR A 920 -3.43 14.37 8.45
N PHE A 921 -3.95 14.87 7.33
CA PHE A 921 -4.47 14.01 6.27
C PHE A 921 -3.31 13.44 5.44
N GLN A 922 -3.38 12.16 5.11
CA GLN A 922 -2.51 11.53 4.11
C GLN A 922 -3.30 11.14 2.85
N THR A 923 -4.62 11.00 2.99
CA THR A 923 -5.61 10.92 1.90
C THR A 923 -6.71 11.91 2.21
N TYR A 924 -7.21 12.63 1.20
CA TYR A 924 -8.36 13.48 1.40
C TYR A 924 -9.62 12.62 1.55
N GLY A 925 -10.47 12.94 2.52
CA GLY A 925 -11.60 12.10 2.93
C GLY A 925 -11.23 10.95 3.86
N GLY A 926 -9.94 10.65 4.06
CA GLY A 926 -9.45 9.74 5.09
C GLY A 926 -9.37 10.39 6.47
N PRO A 927 -8.93 9.64 7.48
CA PRO A 927 -8.81 10.17 8.84
C PRO A 927 -7.59 11.09 8.97
N ARG A 928 -7.63 11.97 9.96
CA ARG A 928 -6.44 12.69 10.42
C ARG A 928 -5.57 11.76 11.25
N ILE A 929 -4.37 11.46 10.74
CA ILE A 929 -3.43 10.56 11.39
C ILE A 929 -2.68 11.30 12.50
N GLY A 930 -2.86 10.87 13.73
CA GLY A 930 -2.20 11.42 14.91
C GLY A 930 -1.07 10.52 15.42
N ARG A 931 -0.69 10.72 16.68
CA ARG A 931 0.33 9.92 17.35
C ARG A 931 -0.13 8.48 17.58
N LEU A 932 0.83 7.54 17.45
CA LEU A 932 0.70 6.17 17.91
C LEU A 932 1.97 5.80 18.71
N ALA A 933 1.89 5.95 20.04
CA ALA A 933 2.96 5.52 20.94
C ALA A 933 2.76 4.05 21.32
N TYR A 934 3.87 3.32 21.46
CA TYR A 934 3.86 1.89 21.75
C TYR A 934 5.05 1.44 22.59
N LEU A 935 4.84 0.36 23.34
CA LEU A 935 5.87 -0.44 24.01
C LEU A 935 5.88 -1.83 23.39
N SER A 936 7.06 -2.32 23.01
CA SER A 936 7.23 -3.65 22.44
C SER A 936 8.32 -4.42 23.20
N MET A 937 8.12 -5.71 23.32
CA MET A 937 9.07 -6.67 23.88
C MET A 937 9.25 -7.81 22.86
N VAL A 938 10.48 -8.09 22.47
CA VAL A 938 10.84 -9.20 21.57
C VAL A 938 11.81 -10.12 22.28
N TYR A 939 11.37 -11.33 22.56
CA TYR A 939 12.22 -12.43 23.02
C TYR A 939 12.78 -13.19 21.81
N ASP A 940 14.10 -13.37 21.74
CA ASP A 940 14.79 -14.00 20.62
C ASP A 940 15.72 -15.11 21.12
N TRP A 941 15.23 -16.35 21.05
CA TRP A 941 16.03 -17.51 21.36
C TRP A 941 16.51 -18.19 20.08
N ASN A 942 17.77 -17.99 19.76
CA ASN A 942 18.40 -18.64 18.62
C ASN A 942 18.92 -20.05 19.06
N LYS A 943 18.44 -21.09 18.38
CA LYS A 943 18.95 -22.45 18.57
C LYS A 943 20.32 -22.53 17.90
N LYS A 944 21.34 -22.76 18.71
CA LYS A 944 22.73 -22.96 18.25
C LYS A 944 22.91 -24.23 17.41
#